data_815f55c0404bb7031648187176e48320
#
_entry.id   815f55c0404bb7031648187176e48320
#
_cell.length_a   1.000
_cell.length_b   1.000
_cell.length_c   1.000
_cell.angle_alpha   90.00
_cell.angle_beta   90.00
_cell.angle_gamma   90.00
#
_symmetry.space_group_name_H-M   'P 1'
#
loop_
_entity.id
_entity.type
_entity.pdbx_description
1 polymer ?
#
loop_
_entity_poly.entity_id
_entity_poly.type
_entity_poly.pdbx_seq_one_letter_code
_entity_poly.pdbx_strand_id
1 'polypeptide(L)'
;MKDGFIKAAAGTPDVRVADCEFNATEIIRMVHEMEEQGAKVMVFPELCITAYTCGDLFWQENLLEEAKVQLVRIAEETADVDALIFVGLPLEYKGKLYNVAAGLNHGEILGFVPKINLPNYNEFYEARYFTSGENLDGTVHIDRDVYRARYESDTESDDVEFEIEMAEFDGFEELEELEEDEEPDYIDENDEEEDEELYEEDIWISPNMIFTCEEMPKLQIAAEICEDLWVPNPPSVAHAYHGANLIVNLSASDEVVGKDSYRRSLVSAQSARLLCGYIYATAGEGESTQDVVYGGQNLIAENGTILAESRRFVNGIIYADLDIHRLDNERRRMTTCQFAPDLAPEGQDISYNEALFTLEREETKLTRKFDSRPFVPGIKEERERRCDEILNIQAMGLKKRLAHIHCQNAVIGLSGGLDSTLALLVTVRAFDMLGIDRGKITAVTMPCFGTTDRTYNNACSLSKCLGATLKEVNIREAVNLHFRDIGHDPEVHDVTYENGQARERTQILMDIANQSGGIVIGTGDLSELALGWATYNGDHMSMYAVNASVPKTLVRHLVRYYADTCEDQKLAEILLDILDTPVSPELLPPKDGVISQKTEDLVGPYELHDFFLYYMLRWTFPPKKIFRLAQNAFAGEYDDETILKWLKTFYRRFFMQQFKRSCLPDGPKVGSVAVSPRGDLRMPSDA
;
A
#
# COMPACT_ATOMS: atom_id res chain seq x y z
N MET A 1 10.12 -8.64 -10.30
CA MET A 1 8.75 -8.56 -10.86
C MET A 1 7.87 -9.81 -10.67
N LYS A 2 8.41 -10.99 -10.37
CA LYS A 2 7.66 -12.27 -10.34
C LYS A 2 6.40 -12.30 -9.46
N ASP A 3 6.37 -11.54 -8.35
CA ASP A 3 5.22 -11.50 -7.42
C ASP A 3 4.44 -10.18 -7.53
N GLY A 4 4.68 -9.40 -8.61
CA GLY A 4 4.07 -8.09 -8.83
C GLY A 4 4.76 -6.94 -8.13
N PHE A 5 5.91 -7.17 -7.49
CA PHE A 5 6.73 -6.09 -6.94
C PHE A 5 7.68 -5.53 -8.00
N ILE A 6 7.73 -4.21 -8.07
CA ILE A 6 8.74 -3.45 -8.80
C ILE A 6 9.43 -2.48 -7.84
N LYS A 7 10.71 -2.25 -8.03
CA LYS A 7 11.40 -1.19 -7.31
C LYS A 7 11.34 0.08 -8.12
N ALA A 8 10.87 1.15 -7.49
CA ALA A 8 10.83 2.50 -8.04
C ALA A 8 11.87 3.37 -7.36
N ALA A 9 12.41 4.34 -8.10
CA ALA A 9 13.31 5.34 -7.61
C ALA A 9 12.86 6.75 -8.03
N ALA A 10 13.07 7.73 -7.16
CA ALA A 10 12.95 9.14 -7.46
C ALA A 10 14.27 9.82 -7.07
N GLY A 11 14.88 10.51 -8.02
CA GLY A 11 16.18 11.14 -7.85
C GLY A 11 16.12 12.65 -8.04
N THR A 12 16.86 13.39 -7.21
CA THR A 12 17.15 14.81 -7.41
C THR A 12 18.65 14.92 -7.70
N PRO A 13 19.04 15.16 -8.98
CA PRO A 13 20.44 15.35 -9.34
C PRO A 13 20.98 16.69 -8.85
N ASP A 14 22.28 16.80 -8.73
CA ASP A 14 22.93 18.10 -8.71
C ASP A 14 22.80 18.71 -10.10
N VAL A 15 22.36 19.95 -10.19
CA VAL A 15 22.19 20.63 -11.47
C VAL A 15 22.95 21.95 -11.50
N ARG A 16 23.24 22.41 -12.72
CA ARG A 16 23.71 23.76 -13.02
C ARG A 16 22.79 24.38 -14.05
N VAL A 17 22.41 25.62 -13.81
CA VAL A 17 21.48 26.31 -14.69
C VAL A 17 22.08 26.46 -16.09
N ALA A 18 21.38 25.96 -17.10
CA ALA A 18 21.76 25.97 -18.53
C ALA A 18 23.05 25.18 -18.89
N ASP A 19 23.56 24.36 -17.99
CA ASP A 19 24.71 23.47 -18.24
C ASP A 19 24.15 22.02 -18.48
N CYS A 20 23.66 21.82 -19.69
CA CYS A 20 22.95 20.54 -20.04
C CYS A 20 23.92 19.34 -19.97
N GLU A 21 25.18 19.50 -20.31
CA GLU A 21 26.18 18.43 -20.28
C GLU A 21 26.47 17.96 -18.85
N PHE A 22 26.70 18.90 -17.93
CA PHE A 22 26.88 18.59 -16.51
C PHE A 22 25.64 17.89 -15.95
N ASN A 23 24.42 18.40 -16.25
CA ASN A 23 23.20 17.88 -15.74
C ASN A 23 22.92 16.46 -16.26
N ALA A 24 23.19 16.20 -17.56
CA ALA A 24 23.08 14.87 -18.15
C ALA A 24 24.05 13.87 -17.51
N THR A 25 25.31 14.29 -17.28
CA THR A 25 26.32 13.46 -16.61
C THR A 25 25.87 13.03 -15.21
N GLU A 26 25.30 13.95 -14.42
CA GLU A 26 24.76 13.63 -13.10
C GLU A 26 23.53 12.73 -13.17
N ILE A 27 22.64 12.92 -14.14
CA ILE A 27 21.48 12.05 -14.38
C ILE A 27 21.96 10.63 -14.72
N ILE A 28 22.87 10.45 -15.67
CA ILE A 28 23.45 9.16 -16.07
C ILE A 28 24.08 8.46 -14.86
N ARG A 29 24.92 9.17 -14.10
CA ARG A 29 25.52 8.63 -12.88
C ARG A 29 24.46 8.11 -11.90
N MET A 30 23.39 8.88 -11.69
CA MET A 30 22.30 8.47 -10.79
C MET A 30 21.49 7.31 -11.35
N VAL A 31 21.28 7.20 -12.66
CA VAL A 31 20.62 6.07 -13.29
C VAL A 31 21.36 4.77 -12.98
N HIS A 32 22.68 4.73 -13.16
CA HIS A 32 23.49 3.55 -12.82
C HIS A 32 23.48 3.25 -11.31
N GLU A 33 23.49 4.26 -10.44
CA GLU A 33 23.32 4.06 -9.00
C GLU A 33 21.96 3.46 -8.65
N MET A 34 20.89 3.89 -9.35
CA MET A 34 19.53 3.33 -9.19
C MET A 34 19.44 1.87 -9.70
N GLU A 35 20.14 1.57 -10.79
CA GLU A 35 20.22 0.22 -11.33
C GLU A 35 20.90 -0.75 -10.36
N GLU A 36 22.01 -0.37 -9.74
CA GLU A 36 22.69 -1.16 -8.72
C GLU A 36 21.77 -1.56 -7.56
N GLN A 37 20.76 -0.72 -7.26
CA GLN A 37 19.72 -1.02 -6.27
C GLN A 37 18.54 -1.81 -6.86
N GLY A 38 18.55 -2.07 -8.16
CA GLY A 38 17.52 -2.84 -8.89
C GLY A 38 16.24 -2.05 -9.16
N ALA A 39 16.32 -0.72 -9.31
CA ALA A 39 15.18 0.10 -9.71
C ALA A 39 14.78 -0.21 -11.15
N LYS A 40 13.47 -0.30 -11.40
CA LYS A 40 12.87 -0.60 -12.72
C LYS A 40 12.04 0.58 -13.26
N VAL A 41 11.74 1.56 -12.44
CA VAL A 41 11.14 2.84 -12.83
C VAL A 41 11.92 3.94 -12.11
N MET A 42 12.50 4.84 -12.87
CA MET A 42 13.37 5.91 -12.39
C MET A 42 12.81 7.25 -12.83
N VAL A 43 12.66 8.19 -11.91
CA VAL A 43 12.02 9.48 -12.18
C VAL A 43 12.92 10.61 -11.70
N PHE A 44 13.18 11.56 -12.59
CA PHE A 44 13.95 12.77 -12.36
C PHE A 44 13.05 14.01 -12.39
N PRO A 45 13.53 15.18 -11.91
CA PRO A 45 12.73 16.40 -11.84
C PRO A 45 12.32 16.97 -13.21
N GLU A 46 11.34 17.85 -13.17
CA GLU A 46 10.92 18.72 -14.27
C GLU A 46 12.10 19.56 -14.78
N LEU A 47 12.28 19.60 -16.12
CA LEU A 47 13.33 20.37 -16.80
C LEU A 47 14.77 20.08 -16.29
N CYS A 48 15.02 18.90 -15.72
CA CYS A 48 16.28 18.57 -15.08
C CYS A 48 17.50 18.56 -16.04
N ILE A 49 17.29 18.46 -17.35
CA ILE A 49 18.40 18.53 -18.34
C ILE A 49 18.93 19.96 -18.43
N THR A 50 18.08 20.99 -18.39
CA THR A 50 18.49 22.40 -18.46
C THR A 50 18.62 23.08 -17.11
N ALA A 51 18.07 22.54 -16.07
CA ALA A 51 17.51 23.13 -14.87
C ALA A 51 16.22 23.92 -15.14
N TYR A 52 15.35 24.01 -14.12
CA TYR A 52 14.06 24.69 -14.21
C TYR A 52 14.21 26.22 -14.29
N THR A 53 15.21 26.78 -13.65
CA THR A 53 15.35 28.22 -13.42
C THR A 53 16.14 28.96 -14.53
N CYS A 54 16.12 28.45 -15.76
CA CYS A 54 16.80 29.08 -16.92
C CYS A 54 16.21 30.43 -17.32
N GLY A 55 14.94 30.71 -16.99
CA GLY A 55 14.32 31.99 -17.30
C GLY A 55 14.31 32.32 -18.81
N ASP A 56 14.69 33.52 -19.20
CA ASP A 56 14.71 33.94 -20.60
C ASP A 56 15.76 33.19 -21.46
N LEU A 57 16.62 32.36 -20.87
CA LEU A 57 17.51 31.47 -21.63
C LEU A 57 16.73 30.41 -22.41
N PHE A 58 15.51 30.09 -22.03
CA PHE A 58 14.64 29.22 -22.82
C PHE A 58 14.30 29.76 -24.23
N TRP A 59 14.62 31.02 -24.52
CA TRP A 59 14.52 31.58 -25.89
C TRP A 59 15.79 31.37 -26.73
N GLN A 60 16.84 30.79 -26.14
CA GLN A 60 18.10 30.58 -26.84
C GLN A 60 18.10 29.23 -27.57
N GLU A 61 18.21 29.25 -28.88
CA GLU A 61 18.22 28.06 -29.72
C GLU A 61 19.30 27.07 -29.27
N ASN A 62 20.50 27.56 -28.94
CA ASN A 62 21.60 26.70 -28.46
C ASN A 62 21.20 25.89 -27.21
N LEU A 63 20.46 26.47 -26.27
CA LEU A 63 20.01 25.75 -25.08
C LEU A 63 19.03 24.63 -25.43
N LEU A 64 18.10 24.90 -26.37
CA LEU A 64 17.10 23.93 -26.80
C LEU A 64 17.72 22.77 -27.59
N GLU A 65 18.68 23.09 -28.46
CA GLU A 65 19.42 22.07 -29.22
C GLU A 65 20.30 21.23 -28.29
N GLU A 66 21.02 21.88 -27.37
CA GLU A 66 21.85 21.18 -26.40
C GLU A 66 21.01 20.25 -25.50
N ALA A 67 19.81 20.65 -25.10
CA ALA A 67 18.92 19.79 -24.35
C ALA A 67 18.54 18.50 -25.11
N LYS A 68 18.37 18.56 -26.44
CA LYS A 68 18.11 17.38 -27.27
C LYS A 68 19.38 16.51 -27.42
N VAL A 69 20.55 17.11 -27.64
CA VAL A 69 21.83 16.38 -27.69
C VAL A 69 22.01 15.57 -26.41
N GLN A 70 21.82 16.20 -25.26
CA GLN A 70 21.99 15.54 -23.98
C GLN A 70 20.88 14.52 -23.66
N LEU A 71 19.67 14.69 -24.18
CA LEU A 71 18.61 13.66 -24.09
C LEU A 71 19.03 12.38 -24.83
N VAL A 72 19.56 12.51 -26.07
CA VAL A 72 20.04 11.36 -26.86
C VAL A 72 21.19 10.69 -26.14
N ARG A 73 22.16 11.48 -25.60
CA ARG A 73 23.26 10.96 -24.80
C ARG A 73 22.78 10.18 -23.57
N ILE A 74 21.80 10.71 -22.81
CA ILE A 74 21.24 9.99 -21.66
C ILE A 74 20.63 8.65 -22.13
N ALA A 75 19.84 8.65 -23.21
CA ALA A 75 19.23 7.44 -23.73
C ALA A 75 20.29 6.39 -24.08
N GLU A 76 21.33 6.76 -24.82
CA GLU A 76 22.37 5.85 -25.31
C GLU A 76 23.32 5.36 -24.20
N GLU A 77 23.79 6.25 -23.30
CA GLU A 77 24.66 5.85 -22.20
C GLU A 77 23.93 5.04 -21.10
N THR A 78 22.59 4.95 -21.16
CA THR A 78 21.77 4.11 -20.29
C THR A 78 21.05 2.98 -21.02
N ALA A 79 21.48 2.64 -22.26
CA ALA A 79 20.83 1.62 -23.07
C ALA A 79 20.90 0.20 -22.49
N ASP A 80 21.92 -0.09 -21.69
CA ASP A 80 22.11 -1.36 -20.99
C ASP A 80 21.30 -1.45 -19.68
N VAL A 81 20.72 -0.35 -19.22
CA VAL A 81 19.94 -0.28 -17.97
C VAL A 81 18.54 -0.84 -18.17
N ASP A 82 18.19 -1.88 -17.41
CA ASP A 82 16.87 -2.53 -17.45
C ASP A 82 15.83 -1.75 -16.62
N ALA A 83 15.46 -0.55 -17.11
CA ALA A 83 14.50 0.33 -16.45
C ALA A 83 13.76 1.24 -17.45
N LEU A 84 12.56 1.71 -17.07
CA LEU A 84 11.91 2.86 -17.69
C LEU A 84 12.32 4.12 -16.93
N ILE A 85 12.94 5.07 -17.63
CA ILE A 85 13.53 6.30 -17.09
C ILE A 85 12.71 7.49 -17.58
N PHE A 86 12.38 8.43 -16.69
CA PHE A 86 11.70 9.69 -17.03
C PHE A 86 12.59 10.87 -16.68
N VAL A 87 12.86 11.74 -17.69
CA VAL A 87 13.64 12.97 -17.56
C VAL A 87 12.88 14.17 -18.13
N GLY A 88 13.06 15.36 -17.56
CA GLY A 88 12.38 16.59 -17.98
C GLY A 88 13.27 17.48 -18.84
N LEU A 89 12.71 18.02 -19.94
CA LEU A 89 13.40 18.97 -20.83
C LEU A 89 12.43 19.94 -21.51
N PRO A 90 12.92 21.11 -22.01
CA PRO A 90 12.18 21.94 -22.94
C PRO A 90 12.24 21.34 -24.35
N LEU A 91 11.12 21.30 -25.08
CA LEU A 91 11.05 20.77 -26.43
C LEU A 91 10.28 21.73 -27.34
N GLU A 92 10.88 22.14 -28.44
CA GLU A 92 10.20 22.88 -29.48
C GLU A 92 9.44 21.92 -30.41
N TYR A 93 8.18 22.27 -30.67
CA TYR A 93 7.33 21.57 -31.63
C TYR A 93 6.41 22.55 -32.36
N LYS A 94 6.46 22.54 -33.70
CA LYS A 94 5.66 23.41 -34.59
C LYS A 94 5.73 24.91 -34.20
N GLY A 95 6.95 25.37 -33.87
CA GLY A 95 7.22 26.77 -33.52
C GLY A 95 6.66 27.19 -32.15
N LYS A 96 6.44 26.24 -31.25
CA LYS A 96 6.04 26.46 -29.85
C LYS A 96 6.91 25.65 -28.93
N LEU A 97 7.19 26.21 -27.75
CA LEU A 97 8.00 25.54 -26.73
C LEU A 97 7.09 24.83 -25.71
N TYR A 98 7.42 23.61 -25.39
CA TYR A 98 6.73 22.79 -24.41
C TYR A 98 7.69 22.31 -23.31
N ASN A 99 7.18 22.24 -22.10
CA ASN A 99 7.83 21.56 -20.98
C ASN A 99 7.38 20.11 -21.01
N VAL A 100 8.32 19.18 -21.23
CA VAL A 100 7.97 17.77 -21.47
C VAL A 100 8.71 16.83 -20.55
N ALA A 101 8.07 15.68 -20.27
CA ALA A 101 8.71 14.49 -19.72
C ALA A 101 9.00 13.50 -20.85
N ALA A 102 10.25 13.10 -21.03
CA ALA A 102 10.65 12.05 -21.95
C ALA A 102 10.72 10.70 -21.22
N GLY A 103 10.13 9.64 -21.80
CA GLY A 103 10.25 8.26 -21.34
C GLY A 103 11.33 7.54 -22.15
N LEU A 104 12.31 6.93 -21.45
CA LEU A 104 13.46 6.25 -22.07
C LEU A 104 13.50 4.77 -21.62
N ASN A 105 13.81 3.85 -22.53
CA ASN A 105 14.01 2.43 -22.21
C ASN A 105 14.95 1.80 -23.21
N HIS A 106 16.01 1.15 -22.72
CA HIS A 106 16.99 0.43 -23.55
C HIS A 106 17.56 1.25 -24.73
N GLY A 107 17.90 2.50 -24.48
CA GLY A 107 18.43 3.39 -25.50
C GLY A 107 17.40 4.10 -26.37
N GLU A 108 16.12 3.72 -26.30
CA GLU A 108 15.04 4.30 -27.09
C GLU A 108 14.32 5.43 -26.34
N ILE A 109 13.90 6.47 -27.09
CA ILE A 109 13.00 7.52 -26.61
C ILE A 109 11.58 7.10 -26.98
N LEU A 110 10.80 6.67 -26.01
CA LEU A 110 9.48 6.08 -26.23
C LEU A 110 8.36 7.10 -26.44
N GLY A 111 8.55 8.33 -25.98
CA GLY A 111 7.54 9.38 -26.10
C GLY A 111 7.77 10.57 -25.21
N PHE A 112 7.11 11.66 -25.55
CA PHE A 112 7.11 12.93 -24.83
C PHE A 112 5.74 13.25 -24.27
N VAL A 113 5.67 13.52 -22.96
CA VAL A 113 4.44 13.94 -22.29
C VAL A 113 4.56 15.42 -21.93
N PRO A 114 3.82 16.34 -22.60
CA PRO A 114 3.87 17.75 -22.32
C PRO A 114 3.03 18.11 -21.11
N LYS A 115 3.49 19.11 -20.34
CA LYS A 115 2.75 19.72 -19.23
C LYS A 115 1.47 20.36 -19.72
N ILE A 116 0.36 20.09 -19.04
CA ILE A 116 -0.95 20.65 -19.37
C ILE A 116 -1.16 21.99 -18.63
N ASN A 117 -0.94 21.99 -17.32
CA ASN A 117 -1.25 23.13 -16.47
C ASN A 117 0.01 23.96 -16.20
N LEU A 118 0.08 25.14 -16.78
CA LEU A 118 1.21 26.04 -16.63
C LEU A 118 0.92 27.04 -15.50
N PRO A 119 1.62 27.01 -14.36
CA PRO A 119 1.45 28.01 -13.32
C PRO A 119 1.93 29.37 -13.80
N ASN A 120 1.06 30.38 -13.63
CA ASN A 120 1.33 31.76 -14.02
C ASN A 120 0.79 32.74 -12.98
N TYR A 121 1.18 32.52 -11.74
CA TYR A 121 0.77 33.29 -10.56
C TYR A 121 1.90 33.30 -9.51
N ASN A 122 1.93 34.34 -8.65
CA ASN A 122 2.96 34.57 -7.62
C ASN A 122 4.37 34.50 -8.22
N GLU A 123 5.20 33.58 -7.76
CA GLU A 123 6.56 33.31 -8.19
C GLU A 123 6.69 32.58 -9.53
N PHE A 124 5.57 32.04 -10.05
CA PHE A 124 5.55 31.26 -11.29
C PHE A 124 5.12 32.10 -12.49
N TYR A 125 5.81 31.95 -13.61
CA TYR A 125 5.52 32.62 -14.88
C TYR A 125 5.81 31.73 -16.11
N GLU A 126 5.52 30.43 -16.01
CA GLU A 126 5.80 29.44 -17.05
C GLU A 126 5.11 29.75 -18.39
N ALA A 127 3.91 30.35 -18.37
CA ALA A 127 3.21 30.77 -19.59
C ALA A 127 3.95 31.87 -20.38
N ARG A 128 5.03 32.45 -19.84
CA ARG A 128 5.96 33.31 -20.55
C ARG A 128 6.74 32.56 -21.63
N TYR A 129 7.11 31.31 -21.34
CA TYR A 129 7.99 30.51 -22.19
C TYR A 129 7.24 29.37 -22.86
N PHE A 130 6.45 28.63 -22.11
CA PHE A 130 5.85 27.37 -22.52
C PHE A 130 4.39 27.51 -22.96
N THR A 131 4.00 26.62 -23.85
CA THR A 131 2.62 26.42 -24.29
C THR A 131 2.01 25.20 -23.60
N SER A 132 0.73 25.27 -23.23
CA SER A 132 0.00 24.13 -22.68
C SER A 132 -0.07 22.97 -23.67
N GLY A 133 0.20 21.76 -23.19
CA GLY A 133 0.10 20.53 -23.96
C GLY A 133 -1.31 19.96 -24.06
N GLU A 134 -2.36 20.61 -23.50
CA GLU A 134 -3.71 20.04 -23.36
C GLU A 134 -4.30 19.45 -24.65
N ASN A 135 -4.05 20.07 -25.79
CA ASN A 135 -4.58 19.61 -27.08
C ASN A 135 -3.46 19.14 -28.03
N LEU A 136 -2.30 18.82 -27.49
CA LEU A 136 -1.15 18.39 -28.29
C LEU A 136 -1.25 16.90 -28.58
N ASP A 137 -1.25 16.54 -29.85
CA ASP A 137 -1.17 15.16 -30.32
C ASP A 137 -0.43 15.15 -31.65
N GLY A 138 0.67 14.42 -31.73
CA GLY A 138 1.51 14.39 -32.91
C GLY A 138 2.81 13.63 -32.70
N THR A 139 3.72 13.76 -33.67
CA THR A 139 5.02 13.13 -33.62
C THR A 139 6.16 14.12 -33.77
N VAL A 140 7.28 13.84 -33.15
CA VAL A 140 8.53 14.60 -33.21
C VAL A 140 9.61 13.70 -33.80
N HIS A 141 10.31 14.21 -34.82
CA HIS A 141 11.47 13.56 -35.37
C HIS A 141 12.73 13.98 -34.58
N ILE A 142 13.49 12.99 -34.10
CA ILE A 142 14.78 13.16 -33.45
C ILE A 142 15.84 12.41 -34.26
N ASP A 143 16.64 13.14 -35.04
CA ASP A 143 17.77 12.56 -35.76
C ASP A 143 18.89 12.21 -34.78
N ARG A 144 18.87 10.98 -34.29
CA ARG A 144 19.80 10.48 -33.26
C ARG A 144 21.24 10.49 -33.72
N ASP A 145 21.52 10.20 -35.00
CA ASP A 145 22.87 10.16 -35.53
C ASP A 145 23.49 11.57 -35.59
N VAL A 146 22.70 12.57 -35.93
CA VAL A 146 23.14 13.97 -35.90
C VAL A 146 23.46 14.42 -34.47
N TYR A 147 22.62 14.08 -33.50
CA TYR A 147 22.83 14.48 -32.11
C TYR A 147 23.96 13.67 -31.45
N ARG A 148 24.11 12.38 -31.77
CA ARG A 148 25.22 11.54 -31.32
C ARG A 148 26.57 12.13 -31.79
N ALA A 149 26.68 12.47 -33.06
CA ALA A 149 27.88 13.06 -33.60
C ALA A 149 28.32 14.36 -32.91
N ARG A 150 27.37 15.13 -32.35
CA ARG A 150 27.71 16.36 -31.61
C ARG A 150 28.36 16.05 -30.27
N TYR A 151 27.77 15.21 -29.39
CA TYR A 151 28.36 14.96 -28.08
C TYR A 151 29.63 14.09 -28.16
N GLU A 152 29.84 13.28 -29.21
CA GLU A 152 31.08 12.57 -29.44
C GLU A 152 32.20 13.52 -29.87
N SER A 153 31.90 14.57 -30.66
CA SER A 153 32.86 15.55 -31.09
C SER A 153 33.33 16.42 -29.94
N ASP A 154 32.50 16.75 -28.99
CA ASP A 154 32.84 17.57 -27.81
C ASP A 154 33.74 16.80 -26.83
N THR A 155 33.65 15.46 -26.77
CA THR A 155 34.55 14.63 -25.92
C THR A 155 35.98 14.51 -26.47
N GLU A 156 36.17 14.72 -27.78
CA GLU A 156 37.53 14.73 -28.40
C GLU A 156 38.23 16.09 -28.33
N SER A 157 37.54 17.16 -27.87
CA SER A 157 38.07 18.55 -27.98
C SER A 157 38.56 19.16 -26.66
N ASP A 158 38.99 18.36 -25.70
CA ASP A 158 39.48 18.83 -24.38
C ASP A 158 40.79 19.70 -24.41
N ASP A 159 41.27 20.11 -25.58
CA ASP A 159 42.49 20.90 -25.74
C ASP A 159 42.35 22.14 -26.66
N VAL A 160 41.17 22.73 -26.85
CA VAL A 160 41.02 23.99 -27.60
C VAL A 160 40.67 25.14 -26.67
N GLU A 161 41.69 25.86 -26.16
CA GLU A 161 41.49 27.20 -25.59
C GLU A 161 40.91 28.13 -26.68
N PHE A 162 39.64 28.52 -26.52
CA PHE A 162 39.02 29.58 -27.33
C PHE A 162 39.65 30.94 -26.94
N GLU A 163 40.68 31.36 -27.64
CA GLU A 163 41.09 32.78 -27.70
C GLU A 163 40.02 33.54 -28.50
N ILE A 164 39.14 34.28 -27.80
CA ILE A 164 38.26 35.26 -28.45
C ILE A 164 39.14 36.42 -28.90
N GLU A 165 39.60 36.40 -30.15
CA GLU A 165 40.10 37.62 -30.83
C GLU A 165 38.90 38.58 -31.03
N MET A 166 38.85 39.63 -30.21
CA MET A 166 37.99 40.76 -30.46
C MET A 166 38.51 41.51 -31.72
N ALA A 167 37.97 41.12 -32.88
CA ALA A 167 38.18 41.89 -34.09
C ALA A 167 37.44 43.23 -33.98
N GLU A 168 38.22 44.31 -34.01
CA GLU A 168 37.68 45.65 -34.10
C GLU A 168 36.86 45.82 -35.39
N PHE A 169 35.61 46.16 -35.24
CA PHE A 169 34.68 46.40 -36.34
C PHE A 169 34.91 47.86 -36.87
N ASP A 170 35.68 47.99 -37.93
CA ASP A 170 35.79 49.24 -38.68
C ASP A 170 35.37 49.00 -40.14
N GLY A 171 34.37 49.73 -40.60
CA GLY A 171 34.17 50.02 -42.01
C GLY A 171 32.89 49.48 -42.67
N PHE A 172 31.95 50.39 -42.81
CA PHE A 172 30.91 50.30 -43.83
C PHE A 172 31.57 50.50 -45.22
N GLU A 173 31.39 49.50 -46.13
CA GLU A 173 31.50 49.79 -47.58
C GLU A 173 30.45 49.01 -48.36
N GLU A 174 29.77 49.76 -49.11
CA GLU A 174 28.93 49.72 -50.31
C GLU A 174 28.51 48.33 -50.89
N LEU A 175 27.19 48.17 -51.02
CA LEU A 175 26.50 47.21 -51.85
C LEU A 175 26.67 47.56 -53.34
N GLU A 176 27.30 46.71 -54.13
CA GLU A 176 27.15 46.70 -55.60
C GLU A 176 26.09 45.65 -56.02
N GLU A 177 25.21 46.12 -56.88
CA GLU A 177 24.14 45.37 -57.55
C GLU A 177 24.70 44.28 -58.46
N LEU A 178 24.17 43.05 -58.40
CA LEU A 178 24.27 42.08 -59.50
C LEU A 178 22.89 41.69 -59.99
N GLU A 179 22.74 41.88 -61.29
CA GLU A 179 21.55 41.78 -62.11
C GLU A 179 21.02 40.35 -62.27
N GLU A 180 19.71 40.31 -62.48
CA GLU A 180 18.86 39.19 -62.88
C GLU A 180 19.36 38.48 -64.13
N ASP A 181 19.17 37.15 -64.17
CA ASP A 181 18.47 36.41 -65.24
C ASP A 181 18.67 34.92 -65.07
N GLU A 182 17.60 34.19 -64.80
CA GLU A 182 17.28 32.94 -65.47
C GLU A 182 15.86 32.47 -65.06
N GLU A 183 15.02 32.19 -66.07
CA GLU A 183 13.64 31.72 -65.97
C GLU A 183 13.56 30.27 -65.43
N PRO A 184 12.47 29.90 -64.72
CA PRO A 184 12.33 28.54 -64.21
C PRO A 184 11.76 27.58 -65.28
N ASP A 185 12.44 26.46 -65.42
CA ASP A 185 11.96 25.29 -66.19
C ASP A 185 10.69 24.69 -65.55
N TYR A 186 9.71 24.41 -66.40
CA TYR A 186 8.50 23.68 -66.10
C TYR A 186 8.82 22.26 -65.65
N ILE A 187 8.41 21.88 -64.46
CA ILE A 187 8.38 20.50 -64.00
C ILE A 187 6.96 19.93 -64.25
N ASP A 188 6.95 18.76 -64.87
CA ASP A 188 5.82 17.96 -65.29
C ASP A 188 5.02 17.40 -64.09
N GLU A 189 3.69 17.64 -64.10
CA GLU A 189 2.77 17.03 -63.13
C GLU A 189 2.53 15.59 -63.52
N ASN A 190 3.36 14.67 -63.00
CA ASN A 190 3.07 13.22 -62.88
C ASN A 190 4.17 12.56 -62.06
N ASP A 191 4.19 12.78 -60.78
CA ASP A 191 4.89 11.87 -59.86
C ASP A 191 3.94 11.40 -58.79
N GLU A 192 3.86 10.11 -58.81
CA GLU A 192 3.18 9.13 -58.01
C GLU A 192 3.11 9.50 -56.53
N GLU A 193 2.00 9.13 -55.89
CA GLU A 193 1.88 9.03 -54.44
C GLU A 193 3.10 8.24 -53.93
N GLU A 194 4.13 8.94 -53.47
CA GLU A 194 5.11 8.37 -52.57
C GLU A 194 4.37 8.03 -51.28
N ASP A 195 4.18 6.73 -51.05
CA ASP A 195 3.90 6.20 -49.73
C ASP A 195 4.88 6.91 -48.76
N GLU A 196 4.38 7.70 -47.84
CA GLU A 196 5.16 8.19 -46.70
C GLU A 196 5.62 6.91 -45.97
N GLU A 197 6.83 6.43 -46.29
CA GLU A 197 7.57 5.52 -45.43
C GLU A 197 7.68 6.22 -44.09
N LEU A 198 6.90 5.78 -43.10
CA LEU A 198 7.06 6.13 -41.71
C LEU A 198 8.52 5.81 -41.35
N TYR A 199 9.34 6.84 -41.26
CA TYR A 199 10.71 6.71 -40.77
C TYR A 199 10.61 6.14 -39.34
N GLU A 200 11.37 5.11 -39.02
CA GLU A 200 11.40 4.39 -37.72
C GLU A 200 11.70 5.28 -36.50
N GLU A 201 11.79 6.60 -36.68
CA GLU A 201 12.25 7.61 -35.69
C GLU A 201 11.19 8.62 -35.27
N ASP A 202 9.91 8.45 -35.68
CA ASP A 202 8.83 9.37 -35.27
C ASP A 202 8.30 9.05 -33.86
N ILE A 203 8.63 9.93 -32.91
CA ILE A 203 8.34 9.77 -31.47
C ILE A 203 7.07 10.53 -31.11
N TRP A 204 6.10 9.89 -30.49
CA TRP A 204 4.86 10.53 -30.04
C TRP A 204 5.11 11.66 -29.03
N ILE A 205 4.41 12.80 -29.24
CA ILE A 205 4.26 13.87 -28.26
C ILE A 205 2.77 14.10 -27.97
N SER A 206 2.34 13.68 -26.77
CA SER A 206 0.93 13.79 -26.36
C SER A 206 0.83 13.79 -24.82
N PRO A 207 -0.07 14.58 -24.23
CA PRO A 207 -0.35 14.48 -22.79
C PRO A 207 -1.04 13.17 -22.43
N ASN A 208 -1.65 12.49 -23.42
CA ASN A 208 -2.40 11.26 -23.24
C ASN A 208 -1.58 10.06 -23.70
N MET A 209 -0.56 9.70 -22.91
CA MET A 209 0.30 8.56 -23.16
C MET A 209 0.24 7.55 -22.01
N ILE A 210 0.22 6.27 -22.37
CA ILE A 210 0.40 5.14 -21.45
C ILE A 210 1.64 4.35 -21.87
N PHE A 211 2.55 4.14 -20.93
CA PHE A 211 3.71 3.27 -21.07
C PHE A 211 3.37 1.91 -20.48
N THR A 212 3.30 0.88 -21.32
CA THR A 212 2.89 -0.47 -20.93
C THR A 212 4.07 -1.43 -20.97
N CYS A 213 4.32 -2.14 -19.86
CA CYS A 213 5.38 -3.15 -19.79
C CYS A 213 4.96 -4.46 -20.48
N GLU A 214 5.70 -4.91 -21.49
CA GLU A 214 5.39 -6.14 -22.23
C GLU A 214 5.44 -7.39 -21.34
N GLU A 215 6.43 -7.53 -20.44
CA GLU A 215 6.59 -8.68 -19.56
C GLU A 215 5.61 -8.68 -18.40
N MET A 216 5.05 -7.51 -18.06
CA MET A 216 4.03 -7.34 -17.04
C MET A 216 2.95 -6.35 -17.53
N PRO A 217 2.03 -6.75 -18.43
CA PRO A 217 1.04 -5.85 -19.04
C PRO A 217 0.09 -5.16 -18.06
N LYS A 218 0.11 -5.60 -16.80
CA LYS A 218 -0.57 -4.92 -15.70
C LYS A 218 0.19 -3.71 -15.15
N LEU A 219 1.45 -3.53 -15.50
CA LEU A 219 2.22 -2.34 -15.18
C LEU A 219 2.01 -1.33 -16.30
N GLN A 220 1.14 -0.36 -16.04
CA GLN A 220 0.80 0.74 -16.94
C GLN A 220 1.13 2.06 -16.25
N ILE A 221 1.98 2.84 -16.87
CA ILE A 221 2.57 4.06 -16.30
C ILE A 221 2.12 5.26 -17.13
N ALA A 222 1.80 6.35 -16.47
CA ALA A 222 1.57 7.64 -17.13
C ALA A 222 2.31 8.74 -16.39
N ALA A 223 2.69 9.79 -17.12
CA ALA A 223 3.38 10.94 -16.57
C ALA A 223 2.47 12.16 -16.48
N GLU A 224 2.67 12.98 -15.45
CA GLU A 224 2.17 14.34 -15.34
C GLU A 224 3.28 15.25 -14.75
N ILE A 225 3.18 16.55 -14.93
CA ILE A 225 4.28 17.46 -14.59
C ILE A 225 3.81 18.51 -13.57
N CYS A 226 4.42 18.50 -12.39
CA CYS A 226 4.38 19.51 -11.35
C CYS A 226 2.96 20.03 -11.05
N GLU A 227 2.58 21.20 -11.60
CA GLU A 227 1.28 21.87 -11.39
C GLU A 227 0.09 21.00 -11.77
N ASP A 228 0.28 20.02 -12.65
CA ASP A 228 -0.77 19.06 -13.02
C ASP A 228 -1.37 18.35 -11.82
N LEU A 229 -0.59 18.11 -10.76
CA LEU A 229 -1.10 17.53 -9.49
C LEU A 229 -1.91 18.54 -8.66
N TRP A 230 -1.64 19.86 -8.80
CA TRP A 230 -2.20 20.88 -7.90
C TRP A 230 -3.56 21.38 -8.30
N VAL A 231 -3.97 21.14 -9.54
CA VAL A 231 -5.28 21.54 -10.07
C VAL A 231 -6.42 20.66 -9.51
N PRO A 232 -7.68 21.15 -9.52
CA PRO A 232 -8.83 20.39 -9.00
C PRO A 232 -9.08 19.04 -9.71
N ASN A 233 -8.73 18.94 -10.99
CA ASN A 233 -8.84 17.72 -11.80
C ASN A 233 -7.50 17.40 -12.47
N PRO A 234 -6.58 16.74 -11.76
CA PRO A 234 -5.29 16.36 -12.30
C PRO A 234 -5.41 15.41 -13.51
N PRO A 235 -4.51 15.51 -14.51
CA PRO A 235 -4.47 14.58 -15.65
C PRO A 235 -4.39 13.11 -15.24
N SER A 236 -3.75 12.81 -14.12
CA SER A 236 -3.68 11.44 -13.56
C SER A 236 -5.05 10.81 -13.31
N VAL A 237 -6.14 11.60 -13.19
CA VAL A 237 -7.51 11.07 -13.10
C VAL A 237 -7.89 10.37 -14.41
N ALA A 238 -7.70 11.04 -15.56
CA ALA A 238 -7.94 10.46 -16.88
C ALA A 238 -6.98 9.29 -17.15
N HIS A 239 -5.70 9.45 -16.82
CA HIS A 239 -4.70 8.37 -16.95
C HIS A 239 -5.11 7.10 -16.21
N ALA A 240 -5.62 7.22 -14.97
CA ALA A 240 -6.09 6.08 -14.21
C ALA A 240 -7.31 5.40 -14.86
N TYR A 241 -8.27 6.15 -15.38
CA TYR A 241 -9.41 5.58 -16.13
C TYR A 241 -8.96 4.83 -17.38
N HIS A 242 -7.83 5.23 -17.98
CA HIS A 242 -7.23 4.55 -19.15
C HIS A 242 -6.24 3.45 -18.77
N GLY A 243 -6.22 3.04 -17.50
CA GLY A 243 -5.49 1.86 -17.04
C GLY A 243 -4.24 2.16 -16.22
N ALA A 244 -3.65 3.35 -16.31
CA ALA A 244 -2.44 3.68 -15.57
C ALA A 244 -2.60 3.41 -14.07
N ASN A 245 -1.76 2.54 -13.54
CA ASN A 245 -1.73 2.18 -12.11
C ASN A 245 -0.44 2.62 -11.40
N LEU A 246 0.43 3.28 -12.15
CA LEU A 246 1.58 4.00 -11.63
C LEU A 246 1.63 5.37 -12.32
N ILE A 247 1.65 6.42 -11.53
CA ILE A 247 1.80 7.80 -11.99
C ILE A 247 3.19 8.28 -11.60
N VAL A 248 3.88 8.89 -12.56
CA VAL A 248 5.13 9.61 -12.32
C VAL A 248 4.88 11.10 -12.46
N ASN A 249 5.40 11.89 -11.54
CA ASN A 249 5.28 13.35 -11.56
C ASN A 249 6.68 13.97 -11.46
N LEU A 250 7.08 14.62 -12.53
CA LEU A 250 8.31 15.38 -12.62
C LEU A 250 8.02 16.80 -12.15
N SER A 251 8.66 17.28 -11.12
CA SER A 251 8.34 18.56 -10.50
C SER A 251 9.57 19.45 -10.33
N ALA A 252 9.28 20.77 -10.27
CA ALA A 252 10.20 21.79 -9.78
C ALA A 252 9.45 22.69 -8.79
N SER A 253 9.12 22.11 -7.64
CA SER A 253 8.30 22.78 -6.63
C SER A 253 9.21 23.47 -5.61
N ASP A 254 9.09 24.79 -5.52
CA ASP A 254 9.77 25.61 -4.53
C ASP A 254 9.37 25.29 -3.10
N GLU A 255 10.16 25.77 -2.13
CA GLU A 255 9.92 25.57 -0.71
C GLU A 255 9.45 26.86 -0.02
N VAL A 256 8.25 26.79 0.54
CA VAL A 256 7.77 27.76 1.53
C VAL A 256 7.30 26.99 2.79
N VAL A 257 7.27 27.69 3.93
CA VAL A 257 6.93 27.06 5.21
C VAL A 257 5.55 26.39 5.17
N GLY A 258 5.50 25.08 5.40
CA GLY A 258 4.28 24.27 5.40
C GLY A 258 3.88 23.65 4.05
N LYS A 259 4.54 24.00 2.94
CA LYS A 259 4.26 23.45 1.61
C LYS A 259 4.60 21.95 1.54
N ASP A 260 5.61 21.50 2.29
CA ASP A 260 6.00 20.10 2.41
C ASP A 260 4.84 19.19 2.86
N SER A 261 4.12 19.61 3.90
CA SER A 261 2.98 18.85 4.44
C SER A 261 1.81 18.82 3.45
N TYR A 262 1.59 19.94 2.75
CA TYR A 262 0.55 20.03 1.74
C TYR A 262 0.87 19.14 0.53
N ARG A 263 2.11 19.22 -0.01
CA ARG A 263 2.60 18.35 -1.09
C ARG A 263 2.45 16.88 -0.75
N ARG A 264 2.89 16.50 0.46
CA ARG A 264 2.76 15.14 0.99
C ARG A 264 1.30 14.69 1.04
N SER A 265 0.39 15.57 1.43
CA SER A 265 -1.06 15.30 1.47
C SER A 265 -1.64 15.12 0.07
N LEU A 266 -1.25 15.93 -0.90
CA LEU A 266 -1.69 15.80 -2.30
C LEU A 266 -1.26 14.46 -2.90
N VAL A 267 0.03 14.12 -2.82
CA VAL A 267 0.57 12.86 -3.35
C VAL A 267 -0.13 11.65 -2.69
N SER A 268 -0.25 11.65 -1.38
CA SER A 268 -0.94 10.59 -0.65
C SER A 268 -2.41 10.48 -1.04
N ALA A 269 -3.14 11.60 -1.10
CA ALA A 269 -4.56 11.60 -1.44
C ALA A 269 -4.81 11.17 -2.90
N GLN A 270 -3.97 11.59 -3.84
CA GLN A 270 -4.10 11.22 -5.25
C GLN A 270 -3.81 9.73 -5.46
N SER A 271 -2.72 9.21 -4.86
CA SER A 271 -2.42 7.78 -4.86
C SER A 271 -3.55 6.93 -4.27
N ALA A 272 -4.18 7.39 -3.16
CA ALA A 272 -5.32 6.70 -2.55
C ALA A 272 -6.57 6.72 -3.41
N ARG A 273 -6.91 7.89 -3.97
CA ARG A 273 -8.12 8.09 -4.79
C ARG A 273 -8.09 7.25 -6.05
N LEU A 274 -6.93 7.17 -6.71
CA LEU A 274 -6.75 6.47 -7.98
C LEU A 274 -6.35 4.99 -7.78
N LEU A 275 -6.15 4.53 -6.55
CA LEU A 275 -5.63 3.19 -6.26
C LEU A 275 -4.38 2.89 -7.10
N CYS A 276 -3.38 3.78 -7.03
CA CYS A 276 -2.18 3.71 -7.84
C CYS A 276 -0.91 3.86 -7.01
N GLY A 277 0.22 3.46 -7.59
CA GLY A 277 1.53 3.96 -7.21
C GLY A 277 1.70 5.39 -7.68
N TYR A 278 2.43 6.21 -6.93
CA TYR A 278 2.71 7.59 -7.29
C TYR A 278 4.15 7.93 -6.95
N ILE A 279 4.94 8.31 -7.97
CA ILE A 279 6.34 8.69 -7.81
C ILE A 279 6.45 10.19 -8.11
N TYR A 280 6.88 10.95 -7.15
CA TYR A 280 7.06 12.39 -7.24
C TYR A 280 8.54 12.73 -7.08
N ALA A 281 9.18 13.25 -8.12
CA ALA A 281 10.56 13.72 -8.11
C ALA A 281 10.57 15.24 -8.28
N THR A 282 11.36 15.97 -7.47
CA THR A 282 11.35 17.43 -7.53
C THR A 282 12.76 18.01 -7.47
N ALA A 283 12.93 19.18 -8.09
CA ALA A 283 14.16 19.95 -8.12
C ALA A 283 14.70 20.27 -6.72
N GLY A 284 16.01 20.39 -6.58
CA GLY A 284 16.69 20.61 -5.33
C GLY A 284 17.82 21.65 -5.43
N GLU A 285 18.93 21.37 -4.80
CA GLU A 285 20.12 22.23 -4.83
C GLU A 285 20.71 22.29 -6.24
N GLY A 286 21.16 23.48 -6.66
CA GLY A 286 21.69 23.76 -7.99
C GLY A 286 20.81 24.68 -8.85
N GLU A 287 19.51 24.74 -8.55
CA GLU A 287 18.61 25.73 -9.16
C GLU A 287 18.93 27.16 -8.72
N SER A 288 18.65 28.14 -9.58
CA SER A 288 18.86 29.55 -9.23
C SER A 288 17.94 29.99 -8.09
N THR A 289 18.50 30.70 -7.13
CA THR A 289 17.79 31.15 -5.93
C THR A 289 17.45 32.62 -5.94
N GLN A 290 16.95 33.17 -7.05
CA GLN A 290 16.58 34.59 -7.12
C GLN A 290 15.63 34.96 -5.98
N ASP A 291 14.40 34.43 -6.01
CA ASP A 291 13.37 34.67 -4.98
C ASP A 291 12.89 33.40 -4.29
N VAL A 292 13.24 32.22 -4.79
CA VAL A 292 12.75 30.90 -4.33
C VAL A 292 13.90 29.94 -4.05
N VAL A 293 13.61 28.90 -3.27
CA VAL A 293 14.55 27.80 -2.96
C VAL A 293 13.87 26.48 -3.26
N TYR A 294 14.61 25.52 -3.80
CA TYR A 294 14.15 24.17 -4.10
C TYR A 294 14.68 23.18 -3.08
N GLY A 295 13.82 22.28 -2.61
CA GLY A 295 14.13 21.45 -1.45
C GLY A 295 14.36 19.98 -1.71
N GLY A 296 14.14 19.48 -2.93
CA GLY A 296 14.38 18.09 -3.28
C GLY A 296 13.51 17.10 -2.50
N GLN A 297 12.26 17.46 -2.12
CA GLN A 297 11.35 16.55 -1.41
C GLN A 297 10.72 15.53 -2.36
N ASN A 298 11.42 14.44 -2.64
CA ASN A 298 10.89 13.31 -3.39
C ASN A 298 9.97 12.46 -2.53
N LEU A 299 8.92 11.90 -3.15
CA LEU A 299 7.91 11.09 -2.48
C LEU A 299 7.57 9.86 -3.34
N ILE A 300 7.48 8.69 -2.73
CA ILE A 300 6.92 7.49 -3.37
C ILE A 300 5.76 6.99 -2.53
N ALA A 301 4.57 6.92 -3.13
CA ALA A 301 3.35 6.49 -2.47
C ALA A 301 2.72 5.27 -3.15
N GLU A 302 1.99 4.46 -2.39
CA GLU A 302 1.19 3.33 -2.87
C GLU A 302 -0.16 3.32 -2.17
N ASN A 303 -1.23 3.51 -2.92
CA ASN A 303 -2.61 3.50 -2.39
C ASN A 303 -2.73 4.32 -1.08
N GLY A 304 -2.25 5.56 -1.12
CA GLY A 304 -2.34 6.52 -0.02
C GLY A 304 -1.27 6.39 1.07
N THR A 305 -0.43 5.37 1.02
CA THR A 305 0.66 5.20 1.98
C THR A 305 1.95 5.73 1.39
N ILE A 306 2.59 6.70 2.04
CA ILE A 306 3.94 7.11 1.68
C ILE A 306 4.91 5.99 2.08
N LEU A 307 5.59 5.41 1.11
CA LEU A 307 6.56 4.33 1.29
C LEU A 307 7.98 4.85 1.48
N ALA A 308 8.32 5.95 0.79
CA ALA A 308 9.60 6.63 0.91
C ALA A 308 9.43 8.14 0.76
N GLU A 309 10.25 8.88 1.46
CA GLU A 309 10.31 10.34 1.45
C GLU A 309 11.76 10.79 1.64
N SER A 310 12.26 11.70 0.80
CA SER A 310 13.59 12.25 0.93
C SER A 310 13.69 13.27 2.05
N ARG A 311 14.89 13.47 2.56
CA ARG A 311 15.17 14.57 3.46
C ARG A 311 15.24 15.86 2.62
N ARG A 312 14.47 16.89 3.02
CA ARG A 312 14.51 18.20 2.36
C ARG A 312 15.88 18.88 2.47
N PHE A 313 16.20 19.68 1.46
CA PHE A 313 17.45 20.46 1.34
C PHE A 313 18.69 19.57 1.24
N VAL A 314 18.53 18.40 0.65
CA VAL A 314 19.61 17.45 0.33
C VAL A 314 19.21 16.72 -0.95
N ASN A 315 20.03 16.86 -1.99
CA ASN A 315 19.85 16.08 -3.21
C ASN A 315 20.14 14.59 -2.97
N GLY A 316 19.60 13.71 -3.80
CA GLY A 316 19.83 12.27 -3.71
C GLY A 316 18.65 11.44 -4.18
N ILE A 317 18.72 10.14 -3.89
CA ILE A 317 17.77 9.14 -4.40
C ILE A 317 16.99 8.53 -3.25
N ILE A 318 15.69 8.28 -3.48
CA ILE A 318 14.85 7.44 -2.63
C ILE A 318 14.34 6.24 -3.41
N TYR A 319 14.11 5.14 -2.71
CA TYR A 319 13.66 3.88 -3.28
C TYR A 319 12.44 3.33 -2.55
N ALA A 320 11.53 2.69 -3.29
CA ALA A 320 10.44 1.92 -2.69
C ALA A 320 10.06 0.70 -3.55
N ASP A 321 9.66 -0.38 -2.90
CA ASP A 321 9.10 -1.56 -3.57
C ASP A 321 7.59 -1.39 -3.68
N LEU A 322 7.07 -1.14 -4.90
CA LEU A 322 5.65 -1.01 -5.22
C LEU A 322 5.04 -2.37 -5.53
N ASP A 323 3.85 -2.63 -5.04
CA ASP A 323 3.12 -3.88 -5.28
C ASP A 323 1.99 -3.69 -6.30
N ILE A 324 2.30 -3.84 -7.58
CA ILE A 324 1.35 -3.68 -8.69
C ILE A 324 0.20 -4.69 -8.61
N HIS A 325 0.46 -5.92 -8.18
CA HIS A 325 -0.61 -6.91 -8.00
C HIS A 325 -1.58 -6.52 -6.88
N ARG A 326 -1.12 -5.85 -5.84
CA ARG A 326 -1.99 -5.30 -4.79
C ARG A 326 -2.91 -4.22 -5.36
N LEU A 327 -2.36 -3.30 -6.13
CA LEU A 327 -3.12 -2.22 -6.76
C LEU A 327 -4.20 -2.77 -7.71
N ASP A 328 -3.83 -3.71 -8.59
CA ASP A 328 -4.76 -4.40 -9.48
C ASP A 328 -5.89 -5.14 -8.70
N ASN A 329 -5.55 -5.82 -7.60
CA ASN A 329 -6.54 -6.47 -6.75
C ASN A 329 -7.51 -5.48 -6.09
N GLU A 330 -7.03 -4.34 -5.62
CA GLU A 330 -7.89 -3.29 -5.04
C GLU A 330 -8.82 -2.68 -6.10
N ARG A 331 -8.29 -2.36 -7.28
CA ARG A 331 -9.09 -1.87 -8.42
C ARG A 331 -10.18 -2.86 -8.82
N ARG A 332 -9.84 -4.16 -8.96
CA ARG A 332 -10.81 -5.21 -9.30
C ARG A 332 -11.93 -5.37 -8.28
N ARG A 333 -11.68 -5.08 -7.00
CA ARG A 333 -12.69 -5.14 -5.91
C ARG A 333 -13.53 -3.88 -5.81
N MET A 334 -13.09 -2.77 -6.39
CA MET A 334 -13.84 -1.52 -6.42
C MET A 334 -14.90 -1.56 -7.52
N THR A 335 -16.16 -1.73 -7.16
CA THR A 335 -17.27 -1.81 -8.10
C THR A 335 -17.90 -0.45 -8.45
N THR A 336 -17.51 0.60 -7.74
CA THR A 336 -18.02 1.96 -7.92
C THR A 336 -17.22 2.78 -8.93
N CYS A 337 -16.04 2.30 -9.34
CA CYS A 337 -15.18 2.89 -10.35
C CYS A 337 -14.55 1.77 -11.17
N GLN A 338 -14.49 1.94 -12.47
CA GLN A 338 -13.88 0.97 -13.37
C GLN A 338 -12.74 1.67 -14.10
N PHE A 339 -11.53 1.17 -13.88
CA PHE A 339 -10.30 1.69 -14.47
C PHE A 339 -10.01 0.96 -15.79
N ALA A 340 -10.82 1.27 -16.80
CA ALA A 340 -10.68 0.72 -18.15
C ALA A 340 -11.15 1.74 -19.19
N PRO A 341 -10.48 1.89 -20.33
CA PRO A 341 -10.77 2.89 -21.34
C PRO A 341 -12.25 2.91 -21.79
N ASP A 342 -12.78 1.73 -22.12
CA ASP A 342 -14.17 1.57 -22.61
C ASP A 342 -15.24 1.91 -21.56
N LEU A 343 -14.84 2.14 -20.32
CA LEU A 343 -15.72 2.36 -19.17
C LEU A 343 -15.45 3.70 -18.48
N ALA A 344 -14.63 4.55 -19.10
CA ALA A 344 -14.36 5.90 -18.62
C ALA A 344 -15.66 6.73 -18.57
N PRO A 345 -15.84 7.61 -17.56
CA PRO A 345 -16.98 8.50 -17.51
C PRO A 345 -17.04 9.41 -18.75
N GLU A 346 -18.26 9.89 -19.07
CA GLU A 346 -18.46 10.91 -20.13
C GLU A 346 -17.55 12.12 -19.89
N GLY A 347 -16.83 12.55 -20.92
CA GLY A 347 -15.81 13.62 -20.83
C GLY A 347 -14.41 13.14 -20.40
N GLN A 348 -14.23 11.87 -20.12
CA GLN A 348 -12.95 11.19 -19.94
C GLN A 348 -12.68 10.16 -21.05
N ASP A 349 -13.54 10.13 -22.08
CA ASP A 349 -13.38 9.31 -23.30
C ASP A 349 -12.40 10.02 -24.26
N ILE A 350 -11.12 9.95 -23.90
CA ILE A 350 -10.01 10.58 -24.61
C ILE A 350 -9.19 9.47 -25.27
N SER A 351 -8.69 9.72 -26.47
CA SER A 351 -7.76 8.81 -27.13
C SER A 351 -6.40 8.84 -26.44
N TYR A 352 -5.77 7.68 -26.25
CA TYR A 352 -4.45 7.53 -25.66
C TYR A 352 -3.50 6.85 -26.65
N ASN A 353 -2.28 7.35 -26.71
CA ASN A 353 -1.16 6.69 -27.38
C ASN A 353 -0.50 5.72 -26.43
N GLU A 354 -0.23 4.49 -26.87
CA GLU A 354 0.44 3.47 -26.08
C GLU A 354 1.88 3.31 -26.54
N ALA A 355 2.82 3.45 -25.63
CA ALA A 355 4.23 3.14 -25.83
C ALA A 355 4.58 1.86 -25.07
N LEU A 356 5.17 0.89 -25.76
CA LEU A 356 5.60 -0.37 -25.15
C LEU A 356 7.03 -0.25 -24.65
N PHE A 357 7.31 -0.85 -23.50
CA PHE A 357 8.65 -0.97 -22.95
C PHE A 357 8.90 -2.36 -22.37
N THR A 358 10.15 -2.75 -22.29
CA THR A 358 10.56 -4.09 -21.85
C THR A 358 11.33 -4.04 -20.53
N LEU A 359 11.16 -5.06 -19.70
CA LEU A 359 11.90 -5.25 -18.46
C LEU A 359 12.21 -6.74 -18.25
N GLU A 360 13.38 -7.06 -17.76
CA GLU A 360 13.70 -8.44 -17.40
C GLU A 360 12.84 -8.96 -16.24
N ARG A 361 12.32 -10.20 -16.39
CA ARG A 361 11.49 -10.88 -15.37
C ARG A 361 12.32 -11.40 -14.21
N GLU A 362 12.94 -10.55 -13.49
CA GLU A 362 13.67 -10.89 -12.28
C GLU A 362 12.81 -10.85 -11.01
N GLU A 363 13.29 -11.51 -9.96
CA GLU A 363 12.69 -11.40 -8.64
C GLU A 363 13.20 -10.15 -7.95
N THR A 364 12.33 -9.18 -7.69
CA THR A 364 12.68 -7.95 -6.98
C THR A 364 13.24 -8.25 -5.59
N LYS A 365 14.45 -7.79 -5.30
CA LYS A 365 15.01 -7.86 -3.95
C LYS A 365 14.26 -6.86 -3.06
N LEU A 366 13.39 -7.36 -2.20
CA LEU A 366 12.57 -6.53 -1.34
C LEU A 366 13.42 -5.84 -0.27
N THR A 367 13.32 -4.52 -0.21
CA THR A 367 13.83 -3.67 0.86
C THR A 367 12.73 -3.19 1.78
N ARG A 368 11.47 -3.28 1.34
CA ARG A 368 10.27 -3.00 2.10
C ARG A 368 10.16 -3.96 3.28
N LYS A 369 9.89 -3.39 4.46
CA LYS A 369 9.61 -4.18 5.67
C LYS A 369 8.11 -4.47 5.76
N PHE A 370 7.80 -5.72 6.09
CA PHE A 370 6.42 -6.15 6.34
C PHE A 370 6.25 -6.36 7.84
N ASP A 371 5.16 -5.81 8.39
CA ASP A 371 4.86 -5.98 9.82
C ASP A 371 4.46 -7.44 10.09
N SER A 372 5.13 -8.10 11.02
CA SER A 372 4.81 -9.45 11.46
C SER A 372 3.44 -9.55 12.15
N ARG A 373 2.92 -8.42 12.65
CA ARG A 373 1.63 -8.32 13.35
C ARG A 373 0.71 -7.28 12.70
N PRO A 374 0.23 -7.51 11.45
CA PRO A 374 -0.43 -6.50 10.63
C PRO A 374 -1.77 -5.99 11.19
N PHE A 375 -2.33 -6.64 12.21
CA PHE A 375 -3.54 -6.22 12.91
C PHE A 375 -3.28 -5.32 14.11
N VAL A 376 -2.04 -5.33 14.63
CA VAL A 376 -1.67 -4.58 15.83
C VAL A 376 -1.21 -3.18 15.45
N PRO A 377 -1.69 -2.11 16.12
CA PRO A 377 -1.21 -0.76 15.85
C PRO A 377 0.30 -0.64 16.07
N GLY A 378 1.06 -0.40 14.99
CA GLY A 378 2.53 -0.32 15.05
C GLY A 378 3.08 1.01 15.57
N ILE A 379 2.29 2.10 15.44
CA ILE A 379 2.68 3.46 15.85
C ILE A 379 2.31 3.67 17.32
N LYS A 380 3.32 3.84 18.18
CA LYS A 380 3.12 3.96 19.62
C LYS A 380 2.26 5.15 20.00
N GLU A 381 2.42 6.27 19.32
CA GLU A 381 1.68 7.52 19.55
C GLU A 381 0.19 7.39 19.21
N GLU A 382 -0.17 6.48 18.30
CA GLU A 382 -1.56 6.22 17.92
C GLU A 382 -2.20 5.07 18.70
N ARG A 383 -1.42 4.33 19.49
CA ARG A 383 -1.86 3.12 20.19
C ARG A 383 -3.12 3.36 21.02
N GLU A 384 -3.11 4.40 21.83
CA GLU A 384 -4.23 4.74 22.72
C GLU A 384 -5.51 5.01 21.91
N ARG A 385 -5.43 5.90 20.94
CA ARG A 385 -6.55 6.24 20.07
C ARG A 385 -7.13 5.02 19.37
N ARG A 386 -6.28 4.18 18.76
CA ARG A 386 -6.71 3.00 18.00
C ARG A 386 -7.26 1.88 18.89
N CYS A 387 -6.66 1.62 20.04
CA CYS A 387 -7.17 0.64 20.98
C CYS A 387 -8.53 1.06 21.57
N ASP A 388 -8.69 2.32 21.93
CA ASP A 388 -9.96 2.84 22.41
C ASP A 388 -11.05 2.81 21.32
N GLU A 389 -10.71 3.15 20.09
CA GLU A 389 -11.60 3.02 18.93
C GLU A 389 -12.11 1.59 18.74
N ILE A 390 -11.21 0.58 18.78
CA ILE A 390 -11.56 -0.83 18.65
C ILE A 390 -12.52 -1.26 19.76
N LEU A 391 -12.19 -0.96 21.03
CA LEU A 391 -13.02 -1.29 22.18
C LEU A 391 -14.39 -0.59 22.11
N ASN A 392 -14.46 0.64 21.62
CA ASN A 392 -15.71 1.36 21.41
C ASN A 392 -16.56 0.71 20.30
N ILE A 393 -15.96 0.32 19.17
CA ILE A 393 -16.68 -0.38 18.08
C ILE A 393 -17.29 -1.67 18.62
N GLN A 394 -16.54 -2.48 19.37
CA GLN A 394 -17.03 -3.70 19.99
C GLN A 394 -18.18 -3.42 20.96
N ALA A 395 -18.01 -2.46 21.89
CA ALA A 395 -19.00 -2.12 22.90
C ALA A 395 -20.27 -1.52 22.29
N MET A 396 -20.16 -0.65 21.28
CA MET A 396 -21.28 -0.03 20.59
C MET A 396 -22.14 -1.07 19.84
N GLY A 397 -21.52 -2.08 19.24
CA GLY A 397 -22.24 -3.20 18.62
C GLY A 397 -23.11 -3.95 19.64
N LEU A 398 -22.53 -4.33 20.78
CA LEU A 398 -23.25 -4.99 21.86
C LEU A 398 -24.31 -4.07 22.49
N LYS A 399 -23.96 -2.83 22.75
CA LYS A 399 -24.90 -1.81 23.26
C LYS A 399 -26.15 -1.71 22.40
N LYS A 400 -26.00 -1.66 21.06
CA LYS A 400 -27.13 -1.58 20.14
C LYS A 400 -27.98 -2.84 20.20
N ARG A 401 -27.38 -4.02 20.30
CA ARG A 401 -28.11 -5.29 20.41
C ARG A 401 -28.93 -5.32 21.68
N LEU A 402 -28.33 -5.04 22.84
CA LEU A 402 -29.01 -5.02 24.15
C LEU A 402 -30.17 -4.01 24.18
N ALA A 403 -29.93 -2.79 23.71
CA ALA A 403 -30.98 -1.76 23.66
C ALA A 403 -32.17 -2.16 22.74
N HIS A 404 -31.87 -2.76 21.57
CA HIS A 404 -32.90 -3.15 20.60
C HIS A 404 -33.84 -4.22 21.12
N ILE A 405 -33.30 -5.22 21.85
CA ILE A 405 -34.11 -6.32 22.40
C ILE A 405 -34.60 -6.02 23.83
N HIS A 406 -34.38 -4.80 24.32
CA HIS A 406 -34.69 -4.36 25.69
C HIS A 406 -34.11 -5.28 26.78
N CYS A 407 -32.97 -5.88 26.54
CA CYS A 407 -32.32 -6.81 27.44
C CYS A 407 -31.38 -6.08 28.41
N GLN A 408 -31.47 -6.41 29.69
CA GLN A 408 -30.67 -5.81 30.75
C GLN A 408 -29.68 -6.80 31.40
N ASN A 409 -29.64 -8.05 30.95
CA ASN A 409 -28.81 -9.08 31.51
C ASN A 409 -27.90 -9.67 30.42
N ALA A 410 -26.65 -9.94 30.75
CA ALA A 410 -25.72 -10.67 29.89
C ALA A 410 -25.12 -11.85 30.61
N VAL A 411 -24.92 -12.95 29.90
CA VAL A 411 -24.28 -14.18 30.43
C VAL A 411 -23.01 -14.41 29.63
N ILE A 412 -21.90 -14.63 30.30
CA ILE A 412 -20.62 -14.88 29.67
C ILE A 412 -19.89 -16.03 30.34
N GLY A 413 -19.38 -16.98 29.55
CA GLY A 413 -18.49 -18.03 30.02
C GLY A 413 -17.11 -17.44 30.30
N LEU A 414 -16.66 -17.50 31.57
CA LEU A 414 -15.39 -16.94 31.99
C LEU A 414 -14.40 -18.06 32.34
N SER A 415 -13.47 -18.37 31.43
CA SER A 415 -12.43 -19.38 31.63
C SER A 415 -11.24 -18.84 32.43
N GLY A 416 -11.04 -17.52 32.46
CA GLY A 416 -9.82 -16.88 32.95
C GLY A 416 -8.70 -16.76 31.88
N GLY A 417 -9.02 -17.07 30.63
CA GLY A 417 -8.16 -16.85 29.46
C GLY A 417 -8.41 -15.50 28.76
N LEU A 418 -7.56 -15.16 27.80
CA LEU A 418 -7.54 -13.86 27.12
C LEU A 418 -8.85 -13.47 26.45
N ASP A 419 -9.48 -14.39 25.73
CA ASP A 419 -10.68 -14.11 24.92
C ASP A 419 -11.90 -13.79 25.77
N SER A 420 -12.12 -14.60 26.81
CA SER A 420 -13.19 -14.37 27.79
C SER A 420 -12.95 -13.08 28.60
N THR A 421 -11.70 -12.77 28.87
CA THR A 421 -11.31 -11.50 29.51
C THR A 421 -11.65 -10.31 28.65
N LEU A 422 -11.23 -10.27 27.38
CA LEU A 422 -11.59 -9.16 26.47
C LEU A 422 -13.09 -9.03 26.31
N ALA A 423 -13.80 -10.16 26.13
CA ALA A 423 -15.25 -10.14 26.00
C ALA A 423 -15.95 -9.59 27.24
N LEU A 424 -15.45 -9.87 28.45
CA LEU A 424 -15.99 -9.29 29.68
C LEU A 424 -15.69 -7.79 29.78
N LEU A 425 -14.49 -7.32 29.44
CA LEU A 425 -14.13 -5.90 29.42
C LEU A 425 -15.03 -5.11 28.46
N VAL A 426 -15.27 -5.63 27.26
CA VAL A 426 -16.19 -5.04 26.26
C VAL A 426 -17.64 -5.03 26.76
N THR A 427 -18.08 -6.11 27.43
CA THR A 427 -19.44 -6.20 27.98
C THR A 427 -19.65 -5.17 29.09
N VAL A 428 -18.70 -5.01 30.00
CA VAL A 428 -18.70 -3.98 31.05
C VAL A 428 -18.81 -2.59 30.41
N ARG A 429 -17.99 -2.30 29.42
CA ARG A 429 -18.03 -1.01 28.69
C ARG A 429 -19.40 -0.74 28.05
N ALA A 430 -20.02 -1.75 27.44
CA ALA A 430 -21.35 -1.63 26.87
C ALA A 430 -22.44 -1.36 27.92
N PHE A 431 -22.34 -2.01 29.09
CA PHE A 431 -23.26 -1.78 30.23
C PHE A 431 -23.10 -0.39 30.80
N ASP A 432 -21.88 0.09 31.00
CA ASP A 432 -21.60 1.46 31.43
C ASP A 432 -22.19 2.50 30.46
N MET A 433 -22.04 2.29 29.15
CA MET A 433 -22.64 3.13 28.09
C MET A 433 -24.17 3.15 28.10
N LEU A 434 -24.80 2.11 28.64
CA LEU A 434 -26.27 2.00 28.77
C LEU A 434 -26.76 2.47 30.15
N GLY A 435 -25.86 2.73 31.11
CA GLY A 435 -26.23 3.01 32.49
C GLY A 435 -26.86 1.80 33.21
N ILE A 436 -26.53 0.58 32.78
CA ILE A 436 -26.99 -0.66 33.38
C ILE A 436 -25.99 -1.10 34.44
N ASP A 437 -26.49 -1.56 35.59
CA ASP A 437 -25.65 -2.07 36.68
C ASP A 437 -24.81 -3.28 36.19
N ARG A 438 -23.51 -3.22 36.40
CA ARG A 438 -22.55 -4.30 36.05
C ARG A 438 -22.88 -5.62 36.76
N GLY A 439 -23.54 -5.59 37.92
CA GLY A 439 -24.06 -6.77 38.64
C GLY A 439 -25.06 -7.62 37.82
N LYS A 440 -25.63 -7.06 36.74
CA LYS A 440 -26.49 -7.80 35.80
C LYS A 440 -25.71 -8.56 34.72
N ILE A 441 -24.38 -8.48 34.72
CA ILE A 441 -23.49 -9.35 33.94
C ILE A 441 -23.21 -10.60 34.78
N THR A 442 -23.70 -11.74 34.34
CA THR A 442 -23.42 -13.05 34.98
C THR A 442 -22.22 -13.67 34.32
N ALA A 443 -21.07 -13.59 34.99
CA ALA A 443 -19.85 -14.31 34.60
C ALA A 443 -19.92 -15.73 35.15
N VAL A 444 -19.94 -16.73 34.27
CA VAL A 444 -20.10 -18.14 34.66
C VAL A 444 -18.76 -18.86 34.52
N THR A 445 -18.18 -19.31 35.62
CA THR A 445 -17.04 -20.22 35.60
C THR A 445 -17.53 -21.66 35.72
N MET A 446 -17.00 -22.54 34.88
CA MET A 446 -17.46 -23.94 34.75
C MET A 446 -16.29 -24.91 34.88
N PRO A 447 -15.78 -25.15 36.11
CA PRO A 447 -14.67 -26.07 36.30
C PRO A 447 -15.00 -27.47 35.79
N CYS A 448 -14.04 -28.06 35.02
CA CYS A 448 -14.08 -29.43 34.53
C CYS A 448 -12.69 -30.08 34.66
N PHE A 449 -12.39 -31.07 33.83
CA PHE A 449 -11.18 -31.89 33.95
C PHE A 449 -9.88 -31.08 33.66
N GLY A 450 -9.92 -30.10 32.77
CA GLY A 450 -8.75 -29.32 32.33
C GLY A 450 -8.54 -27.99 33.06
N THR A 451 -9.43 -27.57 33.95
CA THR A 451 -9.34 -26.28 34.63
C THR A 451 -8.21 -26.26 35.64
N THR A 452 -7.32 -25.27 35.61
CA THR A 452 -6.25 -25.07 36.57
C THR A 452 -6.63 -24.08 37.67
N ASP A 453 -5.97 -24.15 38.82
CA ASP A 453 -6.20 -23.23 39.94
C ASP A 453 -5.91 -21.76 39.51
N ARG A 454 -4.91 -21.54 38.65
CA ARG A 454 -4.52 -20.19 38.17
C ARG A 454 -5.63 -19.56 37.35
N THR A 455 -6.12 -20.25 36.33
CA THR A 455 -7.18 -19.73 35.47
C THR A 455 -8.51 -19.55 36.21
N TYR A 456 -8.83 -20.46 37.11
CA TYR A 456 -9.99 -20.34 37.99
C TYR A 456 -9.90 -19.09 38.88
N ASN A 457 -8.75 -18.88 39.56
CA ASN A 457 -8.55 -17.72 40.42
C ASN A 457 -8.59 -16.40 39.63
N ASN A 458 -8.05 -16.39 38.41
CA ASN A 458 -8.09 -15.25 37.50
C ASN A 458 -9.54 -14.90 37.12
N ALA A 459 -10.37 -15.89 36.77
CA ALA A 459 -11.77 -15.69 36.44
C ALA A 459 -12.55 -15.11 37.64
N CYS A 460 -12.35 -15.65 38.83
CA CYS A 460 -13.01 -15.17 40.06
C CYS A 460 -12.58 -13.72 40.41
N SER A 461 -11.29 -13.44 40.35
CA SER A 461 -10.72 -12.14 40.69
C SER A 461 -11.14 -11.05 39.69
N LEU A 462 -11.08 -11.37 38.40
CA LEU A 462 -11.48 -10.47 37.32
C LEU A 462 -12.96 -10.06 37.42
N SER A 463 -13.86 -11.07 37.56
CA SER A 463 -15.29 -10.83 37.74
C SER A 463 -15.58 -9.90 38.92
N LYS A 464 -14.93 -10.13 40.06
CA LYS A 464 -15.10 -9.30 41.26
C LYS A 464 -14.58 -7.86 41.08
N CYS A 465 -13.41 -7.68 40.48
CA CYS A 465 -12.85 -6.33 40.23
C CYS A 465 -13.72 -5.53 39.28
N LEU A 466 -14.32 -6.17 38.27
CA LEU A 466 -15.19 -5.51 37.29
C LEU A 466 -16.63 -5.30 37.78
N GLY A 467 -17.01 -5.84 38.93
CA GLY A 467 -18.36 -5.71 39.50
C GLY A 467 -19.41 -6.61 38.85
N ALA A 468 -18.99 -7.64 38.12
CA ALA A 468 -19.89 -8.64 37.54
C ALA A 468 -20.29 -9.69 38.59
N THR A 469 -21.47 -10.29 38.44
CA THR A 469 -21.94 -11.39 39.29
C THR A 469 -21.29 -12.69 38.88
N LEU A 470 -20.47 -13.27 39.76
CA LEU A 470 -19.84 -14.57 39.52
C LEU A 470 -20.82 -15.72 39.86
N LYS A 471 -20.98 -16.66 38.93
CA LYS A 471 -21.68 -17.92 39.16
C LYS A 471 -20.74 -19.07 38.83
N GLU A 472 -20.58 -20.00 39.76
CA GLU A 472 -19.83 -21.25 39.56
C GLU A 472 -20.78 -22.40 39.28
N VAL A 473 -20.48 -23.18 38.25
CA VAL A 473 -21.23 -24.40 37.92
C VAL A 473 -20.23 -25.54 37.62
N ASN A 474 -20.12 -26.51 38.53
CA ASN A 474 -19.27 -27.68 38.30
C ASN A 474 -19.96 -28.64 37.32
N ILE A 475 -19.36 -28.86 36.15
CA ILE A 475 -19.96 -29.66 35.07
C ILE A 475 -19.47 -31.10 35.01
N ARG A 476 -18.60 -31.53 35.91
CA ARG A 476 -17.95 -32.87 35.86
C ARG A 476 -18.96 -34.01 35.88
N GLU A 477 -19.98 -33.93 36.75
CA GLU A 477 -21.00 -34.98 36.88
C GLU A 477 -21.87 -35.08 35.63
N ALA A 478 -22.27 -33.93 35.07
CA ALA A 478 -23.10 -33.89 33.86
C ALA A 478 -22.33 -34.45 32.65
N VAL A 479 -21.06 -34.09 32.50
CA VAL A 479 -20.19 -34.60 31.42
C VAL A 479 -19.95 -36.10 31.58
N ASN A 480 -19.71 -36.63 32.81
CA ASN A 480 -19.51 -38.04 33.06
C ASN A 480 -20.84 -38.84 32.78
N LEU A 481 -22.00 -38.25 33.12
CA LEU A 481 -23.30 -38.84 32.79
C LEU A 481 -23.48 -38.95 31.27
N HIS A 482 -23.16 -37.82 30.57
CA HIS A 482 -23.21 -37.80 29.11
C HIS A 482 -22.32 -38.87 28.46
N PHE A 483 -21.05 -39.00 28.91
CA PHE A 483 -20.13 -39.99 28.39
C PHE A 483 -20.65 -41.41 28.59
N ARG A 484 -21.21 -41.71 29.78
CA ARG A 484 -21.83 -42.98 30.04
C ARG A 484 -23.05 -43.25 29.10
N ASP A 485 -23.88 -42.24 28.86
CA ASP A 485 -25.09 -42.40 28.05
C ASP A 485 -24.77 -42.66 26.57
N ILE A 486 -23.67 -42.08 26.05
CA ILE A 486 -23.20 -42.32 24.68
C ILE A 486 -22.22 -43.50 24.55
N GLY A 487 -21.86 -44.16 25.68
CA GLY A 487 -20.91 -45.27 25.69
C GLY A 487 -19.43 -44.88 25.44
N HIS A 488 -19.06 -43.62 25.73
CA HIS A 488 -17.72 -43.14 25.62
C HIS A 488 -16.91 -43.45 26.89
N ASP A 489 -15.68 -43.96 26.73
CA ASP A 489 -14.77 -44.22 27.86
C ASP A 489 -14.09 -42.89 28.30
N PRO A 490 -14.31 -42.42 29.53
CA PRO A 490 -13.70 -41.18 30.05
C PRO A 490 -12.16 -41.16 30.06
N GLU A 491 -11.52 -42.33 30.01
CA GLU A 491 -10.05 -42.42 29.95
C GLU A 491 -9.50 -42.18 28.52
N VAL A 492 -10.38 -42.18 27.49
CA VAL A 492 -10.02 -41.91 26.11
C VAL A 492 -10.17 -40.41 25.84
N HIS A 493 -9.06 -39.69 25.88
CA HIS A 493 -9.03 -38.23 25.69
C HIS A 493 -8.98 -37.84 24.21
N ASP A 494 -10.05 -38.17 23.49
CA ASP A 494 -10.22 -37.83 22.05
C ASP A 494 -11.09 -36.60 21.83
N VAL A 495 -11.43 -36.33 20.57
CA VAL A 495 -12.28 -35.21 20.16
C VAL A 495 -13.69 -35.27 20.78
N THR A 496 -14.20 -36.46 21.12
CA THR A 496 -15.49 -36.66 21.81
C THR A 496 -15.41 -36.15 23.23
N TYR A 497 -14.30 -36.51 23.93
CA TYR A 497 -14.03 -36.05 25.28
C TYR A 497 -13.95 -34.51 25.37
N GLU A 498 -13.24 -33.86 24.43
CA GLU A 498 -13.13 -32.41 24.38
C GLU A 498 -14.47 -31.73 24.02
N ASN A 499 -15.12 -32.17 22.94
CA ASN A 499 -16.36 -31.59 22.45
C ASN A 499 -17.56 -31.78 23.41
N GLY A 500 -17.60 -32.88 24.16
CA GLY A 500 -18.62 -33.10 25.18
C GLY A 500 -18.60 -32.01 26.25
N GLN A 501 -17.41 -31.66 26.75
CA GLN A 501 -17.26 -30.59 27.75
C GLN A 501 -17.63 -29.22 27.19
N ALA A 502 -17.22 -28.90 25.95
CA ALA A 502 -17.50 -27.62 25.33
C ALA A 502 -19.02 -27.42 25.09
N ARG A 503 -19.74 -28.46 24.67
CA ARG A 503 -21.18 -28.39 24.47
C ARG A 503 -21.92 -28.26 25.79
N GLU A 504 -21.53 -28.96 26.83
CA GLU A 504 -22.13 -28.84 28.17
C GLU A 504 -22.00 -27.40 28.69
N ARG A 505 -20.82 -26.76 28.54
CA ARG A 505 -20.64 -25.35 28.89
C ARG A 505 -21.64 -24.44 28.14
N THR A 506 -21.77 -24.64 26.85
CA THR A 506 -22.67 -23.82 26.00
C THR A 506 -24.12 -24.01 26.40
N GLN A 507 -24.59 -25.23 26.65
CA GLN A 507 -25.94 -25.50 27.10
C GLN A 507 -26.25 -24.74 28.40
N ILE A 508 -25.39 -24.82 29.40
CA ILE A 508 -25.53 -24.13 30.66
C ILE A 508 -25.64 -22.61 30.50
N LEU A 509 -24.76 -22.02 29.65
CA LEU A 509 -24.81 -20.58 29.40
C LEU A 509 -26.15 -20.16 28.76
N MET A 510 -26.65 -20.93 27.80
CA MET A 510 -27.92 -20.66 27.13
C MET A 510 -29.09 -20.75 28.09
N ASP A 511 -29.12 -21.77 28.97
CA ASP A 511 -30.16 -21.95 29.94
C ASP A 511 -30.16 -20.88 31.06
N ILE A 512 -29.00 -20.48 31.52
CA ILE A 512 -28.83 -19.33 32.44
C ILE A 512 -29.32 -18.03 31.79
N ALA A 513 -29.04 -17.83 30.52
CA ALA A 513 -29.52 -16.65 29.78
C ALA A 513 -31.07 -16.67 29.70
N ASN A 514 -31.68 -17.82 29.42
CA ASN A 514 -33.15 -17.98 29.44
C ASN A 514 -33.74 -17.68 30.83
N GLN A 515 -33.14 -18.21 31.89
CA GLN A 515 -33.61 -17.97 33.28
C GLN A 515 -33.53 -16.49 33.69
N SER A 516 -32.47 -15.78 33.24
CA SER A 516 -32.26 -14.38 33.60
C SER A 516 -32.94 -13.41 32.62
N GLY A 517 -33.54 -13.87 31.53
CA GLY A 517 -33.97 -13.01 30.43
C GLY A 517 -32.81 -12.24 29.77
N GLY A 518 -31.66 -12.87 29.72
CA GLY A 518 -30.40 -12.31 29.21
C GLY A 518 -30.03 -12.88 27.84
N ILE A 519 -28.84 -12.47 27.37
CA ILE A 519 -28.19 -13.02 26.16
C ILE A 519 -26.82 -13.57 26.48
N VAL A 520 -26.42 -14.60 25.72
CA VAL A 520 -25.05 -15.17 25.82
C VAL A 520 -24.08 -14.35 24.96
N ILE A 521 -23.02 -13.88 25.57
CA ILE A 521 -21.92 -13.17 24.91
C ILE A 521 -20.86 -14.16 24.46
N GLY A 522 -20.53 -14.15 23.15
CA GLY A 522 -19.49 -14.99 22.57
C GLY A 522 -18.10 -14.44 22.81
N THR A 523 -17.18 -15.34 23.09
CA THR A 523 -15.77 -15.02 23.42
C THR A 523 -14.80 -15.36 22.30
N GLY A 524 -15.18 -16.24 21.34
CA GLY A 524 -14.31 -16.70 20.25
C GLY A 524 -13.80 -15.55 19.38
N ASP A 525 -12.53 -15.59 19.04
CA ASP A 525 -11.82 -14.58 18.26
C ASP A 525 -11.74 -14.93 16.76
N LEU A 526 -11.25 -13.98 15.96
CA LEU A 526 -11.13 -14.12 14.52
C LEU A 526 -10.19 -15.26 14.10
N SER A 527 -9.08 -15.45 14.81
CA SER A 527 -8.06 -16.46 14.47
C SER A 527 -8.59 -17.87 14.69
N GLU A 528 -9.30 -18.09 15.79
CA GLU A 528 -9.98 -19.36 16.08
C GLU A 528 -11.06 -19.66 15.03
N LEU A 529 -11.86 -18.67 14.68
CA LEU A 529 -12.90 -18.80 13.64
C LEU A 529 -12.29 -19.07 12.25
N ALA A 530 -11.16 -18.44 11.92
CA ALA A 530 -10.45 -18.69 10.66
C ALA A 530 -9.92 -20.12 10.58
N LEU A 531 -9.28 -20.62 11.64
CA LEU A 531 -8.75 -21.98 11.72
C LEU A 531 -9.82 -23.06 11.97
N GLY A 532 -11.07 -22.66 12.29
CA GLY A 532 -12.12 -23.55 12.76
C GLY A 532 -11.73 -24.26 14.06
N TRP A 533 -10.92 -23.61 14.90
CA TRP A 533 -10.48 -24.11 16.20
C TRP A 533 -11.53 -23.81 17.27
N ALA A 534 -12.68 -24.43 17.10
CA ALA A 534 -13.81 -24.34 18.00
C ALA A 534 -14.69 -25.59 17.85
N THR A 535 -15.38 -25.97 18.90
CA THR A 535 -16.34 -27.06 18.87
C THR A 535 -17.63 -26.63 18.18
N TYR A 536 -17.99 -27.30 17.05
CA TYR A 536 -19.24 -27.05 16.37
C TYR A 536 -20.44 -27.24 17.31
N ASN A 537 -21.34 -26.27 17.34
CA ASN A 537 -22.46 -26.20 18.26
C ASN A 537 -22.04 -26.30 19.75
N GLY A 538 -20.86 -25.70 20.04
CA GLY A 538 -20.31 -25.57 21.38
C GLY A 538 -19.85 -24.14 21.60
N ASP A 539 -18.59 -23.96 21.92
CA ASP A 539 -17.97 -22.66 22.27
C ASP A 539 -18.00 -21.62 21.13
N HIS A 540 -18.18 -22.03 19.87
CA HIS A 540 -18.35 -21.08 18.75
C HIS A 540 -19.77 -20.46 18.69
N MET A 541 -20.74 -20.98 19.46
CA MET A 541 -22.12 -20.50 19.48
C MET A 541 -22.37 -19.49 20.60
N SER A 542 -23.02 -18.39 20.23
CA SER A 542 -23.49 -17.38 21.17
C SER A 542 -24.63 -16.56 20.55
N MET A 543 -25.21 -15.67 21.32
CA MET A 543 -26.26 -14.76 20.83
C MET A 543 -25.68 -13.45 20.28
N TYR A 544 -24.44 -13.08 20.66
CA TYR A 544 -23.68 -11.97 20.12
C TYR A 544 -22.17 -12.17 20.38
N ALA A 545 -21.35 -12.21 19.33
CA ALA A 545 -19.91 -12.50 19.41
C ALA A 545 -19.08 -11.21 19.34
N VAL A 546 -18.71 -10.67 20.48
CA VAL A 546 -18.03 -9.36 20.55
C VAL A 546 -16.59 -9.36 19.99
N ASN A 547 -15.92 -10.53 19.97
CA ASN A 547 -14.54 -10.69 19.49
C ASN A 547 -14.45 -11.27 18.07
N ALA A 548 -15.56 -11.53 17.39
CA ALA A 548 -15.58 -12.28 16.12
C ALA A 548 -14.72 -11.73 14.99
N SER A 549 -14.33 -10.47 15.03
CA SER A 549 -13.40 -9.86 14.06
C SER A 549 -12.11 -9.32 14.67
N VAL A 550 -11.79 -9.75 15.90
CA VAL A 550 -10.52 -9.38 16.59
C VAL A 550 -9.59 -10.59 16.57
N PRO A 551 -8.46 -10.58 15.86
CA PRO A 551 -7.53 -11.70 15.84
C PRO A 551 -6.76 -11.84 17.17
N LYS A 552 -6.23 -13.04 17.45
CA LYS A 552 -5.57 -13.40 18.72
C LYS A 552 -4.44 -12.43 19.10
N THR A 553 -3.64 -12.02 18.14
CA THR A 553 -2.54 -11.05 18.36
C THR A 553 -3.08 -9.69 18.83
N LEU A 554 -4.22 -9.27 18.30
CA LEU A 554 -4.89 -8.01 18.69
C LEU A 554 -5.62 -8.16 20.03
N VAL A 555 -6.25 -9.32 20.33
CA VAL A 555 -6.84 -9.62 21.65
C VAL A 555 -5.79 -9.41 22.74
N ARG A 556 -4.61 -10.02 22.58
CA ARG A 556 -3.47 -9.89 23.49
C ARG A 556 -3.03 -8.43 23.67
N HIS A 557 -2.98 -7.69 22.56
CA HIS A 557 -2.61 -6.27 22.56
C HIS A 557 -3.63 -5.39 23.30
N LEU A 558 -4.93 -5.63 23.09
CA LEU A 558 -6.00 -4.87 23.76
C LEU A 558 -6.07 -5.15 25.26
N VAL A 559 -5.90 -6.40 25.70
CA VAL A 559 -5.83 -6.73 27.12
C VAL A 559 -4.60 -6.08 27.78
N ARG A 560 -3.45 -6.07 27.07
CA ARG A 560 -2.25 -5.35 27.54
C ARG A 560 -2.48 -3.83 27.64
N TYR A 561 -3.10 -3.24 26.62
CA TYR A 561 -3.46 -1.83 26.63
C TYR A 561 -4.36 -1.50 27.82
N TYR A 562 -5.37 -2.34 28.09
CA TYR A 562 -6.27 -2.13 29.23
C TYR A 562 -5.53 -2.23 30.56
N ALA A 563 -4.61 -3.19 30.72
CA ALA A 563 -3.78 -3.32 31.92
C ALA A 563 -2.87 -2.10 32.11
N ASP A 564 -2.30 -1.55 31.03
CA ASP A 564 -1.39 -0.41 31.05
C ASP A 564 -2.11 0.93 31.37
N THR A 565 -3.43 1.03 31.14
CA THR A 565 -4.20 2.29 31.21
C THR A 565 -5.28 2.32 32.29
N CYS A 566 -5.64 1.18 32.89
CA CYS A 566 -6.66 1.17 33.92
C CYS A 566 -6.15 1.75 35.25
N GLU A 567 -7.01 2.50 35.98
CA GLU A 567 -6.69 3.12 37.26
C GLU A 567 -6.61 2.12 38.42
N ASP A 568 -7.29 0.99 38.30
CA ASP A 568 -7.31 -0.09 39.31
C ASP A 568 -6.08 -0.97 39.18
N GLN A 569 -5.10 -0.77 40.07
CA GLN A 569 -3.86 -1.53 40.08
C GLN A 569 -4.08 -3.04 40.25
N LYS A 570 -5.10 -3.44 41.05
CA LYS A 570 -5.42 -4.87 41.23
C LYS A 570 -5.96 -5.50 39.96
N LEU A 571 -6.77 -4.77 39.20
CA LEU A 571 -7.24 -5.19 37.90
C LEU A 571 -6.06 -5.31 36.92
N ALA A 572 -5.14 -4.35 36.92
CA ALA A 572 -3.94 -4.39 36.09
C ALA A 572 -3.10 -5.66 36.37
N GLU A 573 -2.85 -5.98 37.65
CA GLU A 573 -2.11 -7.18 38.04
C GLU A 573 -2.78 -8.48 37.57
N ILE A 574 -4.10 -8.60 37.69
CA ILE A 574 -4.85 -9.74 37.19
C ILE A 574 -4.74 -9.87 35.66
N LEU A 575 -4.88 -8.75 34.93
CA LEU A 575 -4.77 -8.74 33.47
C LEU A 575 -3.35 -9.13 32.99
N LEU A 576 -2.33 -8.70 33.70
CA LEU A 576 -0.94 -9.09 33.43
C LEU A 576 -0.72 -10.59 33.69
N ASP A 577 -1.28 -11.16 34.77
CA ASP A 577 -1.19 -12.60 35.04
C ASP A 577 -1.93 -13.43 33.97
N ILE A 578 -3.07 -12.96 33.47
CA ILE A 578 -3.79 -13.58 32.35
C ILE A 578 -2.93 -13.55 31.06
N LEU A 579 -2.25 -12.45 30.79
CA LEU A 579 -1.35 -12.31 29.63
C LEU A 579 -0.17 -13.28 29.68
N ASP A 580 0.33 -13.61 30.86
CA ASP A 580 1.43 -14.56 31.08
C ASP A 580 0.97 -16.01 31.12
N THR A 581 -0.35 -16.26 31.08
CA THR A 581 -0.90 -17.61 31.04
C THR A 581 -0.86 -18.16 29.61
N PRO A 582 -0.32 -19.38 29.37
CA PRO A 582 -0.34 -20.00 28.04
C PRO A 582 -1.76 -20.20 27.51
N VAL A 583 -1.94 -19.96 26.20
CA VAL A 583 -3.26 -20.22 25.54
C VAL A 583 -3.53 -21.72 25.50
N SER A 584 -4.62 -22.15 26.09
CA SER A 584 -5.07 -23.53 26.16
C SER A 584 -6.59 -23.65 26.11
N PRO A 585 -7.15 -24.65 25.44
CA PRO A 585 -8.59 -24.90 25.48
C PRO A 585 -9.09 -25.45 26.84
N GLU A 586 -8.17 -25.82 27.76
CA GLU A 586 -8.45 -26.38 29.10
C GLU A 586 -9.46 -27.54 29.11
N LEU A 587 -9.35 -28.40 28.12
CA LEU A 587 -10.22 -29.58 27.96
C LEU A 587 -9.57 -30.88 28.42
N LEU A 588 -8.24 -30.97 28.39
CA LEU A 588 -7.49 -32.13 28.86
C LEU A 588 -6.97 -31.93 30.29
N PRO A 589 -6.92 -33.00 31.11
CA PRO A 589 -6.42 -32.90 32.46
C PRO A 589 -4.97 -32.38 32.53
N PRO A 590 -4.66 -31.46 33.46
CA PRO A 590 -3.30 -30.96 33.63
C PRO A 590 -2.36 -32.09 34.09
N LYS A 591 -1.10 -32.02 33.66
CA LYS A 591 -0.03 -32.92 34.19
C LYS A 591 0.75 -32.14 35.25
N ASP A 592 0.83 -32.67 36.44
CA ASP A 592 1.53 -32.08 37.59
C ASP A 592 1.11 -30.61 37.87
N GLY A 593 -0.17 -30.29 37.67
CA GLY A 593 -0.73 -28.94 37.86
C GLY A 593 -0.38 -27.94 36.76
N VAL A 594 0.31 -28.35 35.69
CA VAL A 594 0.67 -27.52 34.55
C VAL A 594 -0.22 -27.87 33.38
N ILE A 595 -0.58 -26.84 32.58
CA ILE A 595 -1.34 -26.98 31.34
C ILE A 595 -0.67 -28.01 30.43
N SER A 596 -1.36 -29.12 30.14
CA SER A 596 -0.82 -30.24 29.34
C SER A 596 -0.96 -30.02 27.82
N GLN A 597 -1.84 -29.16 27.40
CA GLN A 597 -2.15 -28.89 25.99
C GLN A 597 -2.04 -27.40 25.69
N LYS A 598 -0.97 -27.01 24.98
CA LYS A 598 -0.89 -25.66 24.43
C LYS A 598 -1.48 -25.66 23.03
N THR A 599 -2.36 -24.71 22.77
CA THR A 599 -3.03 -24.58 21.46
C THR A 599 -2.01 -24.43 20.33
N GLU A 600 -0.98 -23.61 20.54
CA GLU A 600 0.02 -23.32 19.52
C GLU A 600 0.92 -24.52 19.15
N ASP A 601 1.06 -25.52 20.05
CA ASP A 601 1.77 -26.77 19.72
C ASP A 601 0.98 -27.62 18.70
N LEU A 602 -0.34 -27.49 18.68
CA LEU A 602 -1.24 -28.26 17.81
C LEU A 602 -1.58 -27.57 16.50
N VAL A 603 -1.88 -26.27 16.55
CA VAL A 603 -2.33 -25.51 15.38
C VAL A 603 -1.24 -24.60 14.83
N GLY A 604 -0.20 -24.28 15.57
CA GLY A 604 0.86 -23.35 15.23
C GLY A 604 0.75 -21.98 15.90
N PRO A 605 1.78 -21.17 15.83
CA PRO A 605 1.82 -19.82 16.38
C PRO A 605 0.74 -18.93 15.78
N TYR A 606 -0.07 -18.28 16.63
CA TYR A 606 -1.14 -17.40 16.16
C TYR A 606 -0.63 -16.19 15.36
N GLU A 607 0.57 -15.70 15.65
CA GLU A 607 1.14 -14.57 14.89
C GLU A 607 1.38 -14.93 13.41
N LEU A 608 1.79 -16.18 13.10
CA LEU A 608 1.90 -16.66 11.73
C LEU A 608 0.52 -16.79 11.08
N HIS A 609 -0.46 -17.33 11.80
CA HIS A 609 -1.83 -17.48 11.26
C HIS A 609 -2.52 -16.15 11.02
N ASP A 610 -2.36 -15.18 11.91
CA ASP A 610 -2.91 -13.83 11.74
C ASP A 610 -2.24 -13.13 10.56
N PHE A 611 -0.93 -13.29 10.38
CA PHE A 611 -0.22 -12.79 9.20
C PHE A 611 -0.78 -13.41 7.90
N PHE A 612 -0.91 -14.74 7.84
CA PHE A 612 -1.45 -15.43 6.66
C PHE A 612 -2.89 -15.00 6.38
N LEU A 613 -3.72 -14.91 7.41
CA LEU A 613 -5.11 -14.47 7.33
C LEU A 613 -5.23 -13.06 6.76
N TYR A 614 -4.38 -12.14 7.23
CA TYR A 614 -4.37 -10.75 6.77
C TYR A 614 -4.09 -10.66 5.28
N TYR A 615 -2.99 -11.26 4.83
CA TYR A 615 -2.58 -11.17 3.44
C TYR A 615 -3.49 -11.97 2.49
N MET A 616 -4.06 -13.08 2.96
CA MET A 616 -5.02 -13.86 2.18
C MET A 616 -6.35 -13.13 2.00
N LEU A 617 -6.95 -12.60 3.06
CA LEU A 617 -8.30 -12.01 2.98
C LEU A 617 -8.30 -10.53 2.65
N ARG A 618 -7.35 -9.75 3.16
CA ARG A 618 -7.28 -8.31 2.88
C ARG A 618 -6.77 -8.03 1.47
N TRP A 619 -5.72 -8.72 1.05
CA TRP A 619 -5.02 -8.45 -0.21
C TRP A 619 -5.21 -9.54 -1.28
N THR A 620 -5.86 -10.65 -0.96
CA THR A 620 -6.07 -11.80 -1.86
C THR A 620 -4.77 -12.36 -2.46
N PHE A 621 -3.69 -12.31 -1.69
CA PHE A 621 -2.39 -12.78 -2.16
C PHE A 621 -2.36 -14.31 -2.27
N PRO A 622 -1.69 -14.85 -3.30
CA PRO A 622 -1.51 -16.29 -3.44
C PRO A 622 -0.54 -16.82 -2.36
N PRO A 623 -0.66 -18.11 -1.99
CA PRO A 623 0.16 -18.72 -0.94
C PRO A 623 1.67 -18.53 -1.10
N LYS A 624 2.17 -18.57 -2.35
CA LYS A 624 3.59 -18.38 -2.65
C LYS A 624 4.08 -16.98 -2.29
N LYS A 625 3.28 -15.96 -2.61
CA LYS A 625 3.59 -14.57 -2.24
C LYS A 625 3.53 -14.39 -0.72
N ILE A 626 2.49 -14.93 -0.05
CA ILE A 626 2.36 -14.88 1.43
C ILE A 626 3.56 -15.53 2.10
N PHE A 627 4.04 -16.67 1.59
CA PHE A 627 5.24 -17.33 2.09
C PHE A 627 6.48 -16.43 2.04
N ARG A 628 6.73 -15.81 0.88
CA ARG A 628 7.84 -14.88 0.69
C ARG A 628 7.76 -13.67 1.62
N LEU A 629 6.57 -13.09 1.80
CA LEU A 629 6.39 -11.98 2.74
C LEU A 629 6.62 -12.40 4.18
N ALA A 630 6.19 -13.62 4.55
CA ALA A 630 6.42 -14.16 5.88
C ALA A 630 7.92 -14.41 6.16
N GLN A 631 8.67 -14.92 5.18
CA GLN A 631 10.13 -15.05 5.30
C GLN A 631 10.80 -13.69 5.60
N ASN A 632 10.32 -12.61 4.97
CA ASN A 632 10.82 -11.26 5.23
C ASN A 632 10.38 -10.75 6.62
N ALA A 633 9.09 -10.88 6.95
CA ALA A 633 8.50 -10.32 8.17
C ALA A 633 9.00 -11.02 9.46
N PHE A 634 9.27 -12.31 9.37
CA PHE A 634 9.70 -13.14 10.51
C PHE A 634 11.17 -13.57 10.41
N ALA A 635 11.98 -12.84 9.65
CA ALA A 635 13.40 -13.13 9.52
C ALA A 635 14.11 -13.15 10.90
N GLY A 636 14.74 -14.28 11.24
CA GLY A 636 15.39 -14.48 12.54
C GLY A 636 14.49 -14.95 13.68
N GLU A 637 13.14 -14.98 13.48
CA GLU A 637 12.19 -15.52 14.46
C GLU A 637 11.79 -16.97 14.12
N TYR A 638 11.50 -17.25 12.84
CA TYR A 638 11.13 -18.56 12.33
C TYR A 638 11.94 -18.96 11.11
N ASP A 639 12.28 -20.24 10.99
CA ASP A 639 12.87 -20.80 9.78
C ASP A 639 11.82 -21.04 8.68
N ASP A 640 12.29 -21.19 7.45
CA ASP A 640 11.45 -21.39 6.27
C ASP A 640 10.59 -22.65 6.34
N GLU A 641 11.10 -23.73 6.93
CA GLU A 641 10.38 -24.99 7.08
C GLU A 641 9.18 -24.82 8.03
N THR A 642 9.39 -24.13 9.12
CA THR A 642 8.35 -23.80 10.12
C THR A 642 7.28 -22.90 9.48
N ILE A 643 7.66 -21.82 8.78
CA ILE A 643 6.71 -20.94 8.08
C ILE A 643 5.90 -21.74 7.05
N LEU A 644 6.55 -22.56 6.22
CA LEU A 644 5.87 -23.36 5.20
C LEU A 644 4.94 -24.42 5.80
N LYS A 645 5.34 -25.08 6.89
CA LYS A 645 4.53 -26.06 7.62
C LYS A 645 3.22 -25.43 8.10
N TRP A 646 3.31 -24.27 8.73
CA TRP A 646 2.13 -23.61 9.30
C TRP A 646 1.28 -22.92 8.25
N LEU A 647 1.86 -22.42 7.15
CA LEU A 647 1.11 -21.92 6.01
C LEU A 647 0.25 -23.03 5.37
N LYS A 648 0.82 -24.22 5.15
CA LYS A 648 0.08 -25.39 4.66
C LYS A 648 -1.04 -25.81 5.62
N THR A 649 -0.76 -25.78 6.93
CA THR A 649 -1.74 -26.11 7.97
C THR A 649 -2.86 -25.08 8.00
N PHE A 650 -2.55 -23.77 7.88
CA PHE A 650 -3.51 -22.69 7.81
C PHE A 650 -4.48 -22.89 6.64
N TYR A 651 -3.97 -23.03 5.41
CA TYR A 651 -4.82 -23.21 4.23
C TYR A 651 -5.71 -24.45 4.33
N ARG A 652 -5.13 -25.61 4.74
CA ARG A 652 -5.90 -26.83 4.92
C ARG A 652 -7.04 -26.63 5.90
N ARG A 653 -6.76 -26.05 7.08
CA ARG A 653 -7.79 -25.82 8.10
C ARG A 653 -8.80 -24.79 7.66
N PHE A 654 -8.37 -23.68 7.08
CA PHE A 654 -9.24 -22.61 6.63
C PHE A 654 -10.32 -23.11 5.69
N PHE A 655 -9.98 -23.90 4.69
CA PHE A 655 -10.95 -24.45 3.75
C PHE A 655 -11.76 -25.60 4.35
N MET A 656 -11.16 -26.60 4.95
CA MET A 656 -11.85 -27.76 5.52
C MET A 656 -12.85 -27.40 6.63
N GLN A 657 -12.68 -26.29 7.32
CA GLN A 657 -13.53 -25.87 8.43
C GLN A 657 -14.55 -24.79 8.04
N GLN A 658 -14.74 -24.53 6.75
CA GLN A 658 -15.69 -23.50 6.28
C GLN A 658 -17.11 -23.74 6.76
N PHE A 659 -17.59 -24.98 6.85
CA PHE A 659 -18.91 -25.31 7.33
C PHE A 659 -19.20 -24.76 8.74
N LYS A 660 -18.19 -24.62 9.59
CA LYS A 660 -18.34 -24.04 10.93
C LYS A 660 -18.66 -22.54 10.86
N ARG A 661 -18.11 -21.84 9.85
CA ARG A 661 -18.33 -20.40 9.68
C ARG A 661 -19.71 -20.05 9.13
N SER A 662 -20.39 -20.99 8.49
CA SER A 662 -21.73 -20.78 7.92
C SER A 662 -22.78 -20.36 8.95
N CYS A 663 -22.60 -20.74 10.21
CA CYS A 663 -23.56 -20.47 11.31
C CYS A 663 -22.98 -19.52 12.38
N LEU A 664 -21.99 -18.71 12.06
CA LEU A 664 -21.41 -17.77 13.03
C LEU A 664 -22.45 -16.78 13.55
N PRO A 665 -22.47 -16.51 14.87
CA PRO A 665 -23.30 -15.48 15.45
C PRO A 665 -22.94 -14.08 14.92
N ASP A 666 -23.86 -13.13 15.09
CA ASP A 666 -23.58 -11.72 14.80
C ASP A 666 -22.50 -11.18 15.72
N GLY A 667 -21.69 -10.27 15.18
CA GLY A 667 -20.66 -9.56 15.92
C GLY A 667 -20.17 -8.33 15.14
N PRO A 668 -19.53 -7.36 15.81
CA PRO A 668 -19.07 -6.14 15.17
C PRO A 668 -17.81 -6.41 14.34
N LYS A 669 -17.72 -5.77 13.17
CA LYS A 669 -16.48 -5.70 12.39
C LYS A 669 -15.63 -4.55 12.89
N VAL A 670 -14.43 -4.85 13.37
CA VAL A 670 -13.50 -3.82 13.90
C VAL A 670 -12.37 -3.46 12.93
N GLY A 671 -11.97 -4.37 12.07
CA GLY A 671 -10.87 -4.18 11.12
C GLY A 671 -11.25 -4.44 9.67
N SER A 672 -10.26 -4.42 8.79
CA SER A 672 -10.45 -4.65 7.35
C SER A 672 -10.72 -6.12 6.99
N VAL A 673 -10.50 -7.06 7.93
CA VAL A 673 -10.67 -8.51 7.74
C VAL A 673 -11.71 -9.05 8.72
N ALA A 674 -12.65 -9.83 8.21
CA ALA A 674 -13.61 -10.62 8.99
C ALA A 674 -14.00 -11.87 8.21
N VAL A 675 -14.58 -12.86 8.90
CA VAL A 675 -15.03 -14.14 8.31
C VAL A 675 -16.54 -14.34 8.41
N SER A 676 -17.29 -13.26 8.59
CA SER A 676 -18.75 -13.30 8.68
C SER A 676 -19.38 -13.76 7.36
N PRO A 677 -20.25 -14.78 7.37
CA PRO A 677 -20.91 -15.28 6.16
C PRO A 677 -21.97 -14.31 5.62
N ARG A 678 -22.36 -13.30 6.40
CA ARG A 678 -23.34 -12.29 6.02
C ARG A 678 -22.78 -11.16 5.18
N GLY A 679 -21.48 -10.91 5.23
CA GLY A 679 -20.85 -9.79 4.54
C GLY A 679 -19.49 -10.11 3.96
N ASP A 680 -18.51 -10.38 4.81
CA ASP A 680 -17.10 -10.37 4.43
C ASP A 680 -16.60 -11.62 3.69
N LEU A 681 -17.07 -12.82 4.09
CA LEU A 681 -16.60 -14.08 3.52
C LEU A 681 -17.79 -14.98 3.12
N ARG A 682 -18.26 -14.80 1.89
CA ARG A 682 -19.32 -15.60 1.30
C ARG A 682 -18.72 -16.75 0.49
N MET A 683 -18.19 -17.74 1.17
CA MET A 683 -17.53 -18.88 0.56
C MET A 683 -18.43 -20.13 0.71
N PRO A 684 -18.52 -20.99 -0.32
CA PRO A 684 -19.21 -22.26 -0.18
C PRO A 684 -18.57 -23.16 0.89
N SER A 685 -19.36 -24.00 1.55
CA SER A 685 -18.87 -24.85 2.64
C SER A 685 -17.94 -25.97 2.15
N ASP A 686 -18.01 -26.28 0.87
CA ASP A 686 -17.29 -27.39 0.23
C ASP A 686 -16.19 -26.90 -0.72
N ALA A 687 -15.60 -25.73 -0.45
CA ALA A 687 -14.51 -25.16 -1.25
C ALA A 687 -13.17 -25.85 -0.99
#